data_52287eae79bb9a7f4ea20d3e14756dac
#
_entry.id   52287eae79bb9a7f4ea20d3e14756dac
#
_cell.length_a   1.000
_cell.length_b   1.000
_cell.length_c   1.000
_cell.angle_alpha   90.00
_cell.angle_beta   90.00
_cell.angle_gamma   90.00
#
_symmetry.space_group_name_H-M   'P 1'
#
loop_
_entity.id
_entity.type
_entity.pdbx_description
1 polymer ?
#
loop_
_entity_poly.entity_id
_entity_poly.type
_entity_poly.pdbx_seq_one_letter_code
_entity_poly.pdbx_strand_id
1 'polypeptide(L)'
;MLTEEEKNAGLTGRIIPINIEEQMKSAYIDYSMSVIVSRALPDVRDGMKPVHRRILYDMSAELNLYSDKPTRKSARIVGDVLGKFHPHGDLSVYDAMVRLAQDFSMRYMLVDGHGNFGSVDGDPPAAYRYTEARMSKLCNEMLRDIDKDTVNWDPNFDESRKEPRVLPSRFPNLLVNGSSGIAVGMATNIPPHNLREVIDACVCVLDNPEADLLDLMDHIQGPDFPTRGIIMGRSGIRAAYSTGRGKITVRARTELEEFGQNRQRIIVTELPYQVNKRQLIKNIAEQVKDKRLDGISDLRDETDRNGMRVVIELKKDANPQVVLNNLFKQTALQSSFGIIMLALVDNQKQPKILSLRQIIDEYLKHQEEVLTRRTRYDLKKAQERAHLLEGLLIAQDNIDEVIHIIRSAYDDAKQRLMDRFKLDDVQAQAILDMRLKALQGLDREKLQSEYDELEEKIKYYLELLADENKLKAVLRGEMIEIRDKFGDKRKTEIQEIEDEIDIEDLIEEETCAFTLSNQGYIKRMPVDTYRTQSRGGRGVNAQNLKEEDYVKSLTIASTHDHMLFFTDQGRVHHRKGYQIPEAGRTARGTAIVNVLPLNPGESVTAMVITREFDENEFLMMVTRKGTVKRIPFVSLKTNRKAGIRAITLDEDDHLINVIRTNGDDDIVLATAFGYAICFNENDVRCMGRDAAGVRGIMLTDGDYVVGAEKAEEGKTLLTVTQNGYGKRTALTEYLRTGPNGEKQAQSRGGKGLKNYNITPKTGNVAGCRVVSESDDVMLIENGGVIIRIPASSINVYKRDVQGVIVMRIDDGNQVVSLERVEKMDEEETGEQA
;
A
#
# COMPACT_ATOMS: atom_id res chain seq x y z
N MET A 1 18.11 30.40 -44.14
CA MET A 1 18.98 31.13 -45.09
C MET A 1 19.65 32.23 -44.28
N LEU A 2 20.97 32.17 -44.15
CA LEU A 2 21.73 33.24 -43.51
C LEU A 2 21.64 34.49 -44.36
N THR A 3 21.49 35.63 -43.76
CA THR A 3 21.51 36.92 -44.44
C THR A 3 22.88 37.17 -45.07
N GLU A 4 22.99 37.99 -46.13
CA GLU A 4 24.25 38.32 -46.77
C GLU A 4 25.26 38.99 -45.83
N GLU A 5 24.82 39.62 -44.76
CA GLU A 5 25.67 40.21 -43.72
C GLU A 5 26.34 39.13 -42.83
N GLU A 6 25.64 38.01 -42.56
CA GLU A 6 26.22 36.89 -41.80
C GLU A 6 27.25 36.08 -42.61
N LYS A 7 27.10 36.08 -43.93
CA LYS A 7 28.11 35.46 -44.83
C LYS A 7 29.41 36.29 -44.93
N ASN A 8 29.34 37.59 -44.76
CA ASN A 8 30.49 38.48 -44.80
C ASN A 8 31.25 38.62 -43.48
N ALA A 9 30.69 38.11 -42.37
CA ALA A 9 31.32 38.20 -41.06
C ALA A 9 32.36 37.10 -40.78
N GLY A 10 32.74 36.32 -41.75
CA GLY A 10 33.84 35.33 -41.63
C GLY A 10 33.53 34.12 -40.76
N LEU A 11 32.29 33.89 -40.46
CA LEU A 11 31.82 32.69 -39.76
C LEU A 11 31.74 31.51 -40.74
N THR A 12 32.88 30.97 -41.15
CA THR A 12 32.99 29.71 -41.90
C THR A 12 32.87 28.51 -40.99
N GLY A 13 31.89 28.51 -40.08
CA GLY A 13 31.50 27.34 -39.32
C GLY A 13 30.58 26.44 -40.17
N ARG A 14 30.90 25.15 -40.27
CA ARG A 14 30.02 24.15 -40.88
C ARG A 14 28.77 24.03 -40.03
N ILE A 15 27.63 24.56 -40.48
CA ILE A 15 26.33 24.37 -39.80
C ILE A 15 25.89 22.92 -40.01
N ILE A 16 25.91 22.14 -38.93
CA ILE A 16 25.42 20.79 -38.92
C ILE A 16 23.98 20.84 -38.37
N PRO A 17 22.95 20.47 -39.15
CA PRO A 17 21.60 20.42 -38.66
C PRO A 17 21.51 19.30 -37.61
N ILE A 18 21.06 19.63 -36.39
CA ILE A 18 20.86 18.70 -35.30
C ILE A 18 19.36 18.54 -35.09
N ASN A 19 18.88 17.28 -35.09
CA ASN A 19 17.51 16.98 -34.76
C ASN A 19 17.32 17.14 -33.24
N ILE A 20 16.53 18.14 -32.84
CA ILE A 20 16.28 18.43 -31.41
C ILE A 20 15.63 17.25 -30.68
N GLU A 21 14.77 16.47 -31.35
CA GLU A 21 14.11 15.31 -30.78
C GLU A 21 15.13 14.22 -30.42
N GLU A 22 16.07 13.92 -31.31
CA GLU A 22 17.12 12.92 -31.07
C GLU A 22 18.07 13.37 -29.97
N GLN A 23 18.45 14.65 -29.96
CA GLN A 23 19.30 15.24 -28.92
C GLN A 23 18.62 15.21 -27.56
N MET A 24 17.34 15.56 -27.49
CA MET A 24 16.60 15.52 -26.25
C MET A 24 16.42 14.08 -25.74
N LYS A 25 16.13 13.12 -26.61
CA LYS A 25 16.05 11.69 -26.24
C LYS A 25 17.37 11.20 -25.67
N SER A 26 18.49 11.47 -26.34
CA SER A 26 19.81 11.06 -25.86
C SER A 26 20.15 11.73 -24.52
N ALA A 27 20.02 13.04 -24.41
CA ALA A 27 20.31 13.79 -23.19
C ALA A 27 19.42 13.34 -22.01
N TYR A 28 18.13 13.02 -22.29
CA TYR A 28 17.23 12.53 -21.26
C TYR A 28 17.59 11.11 -20.79
N ILE A 29 18.02 10.23 -21.69
CA ILE A 29 18.51 8.90 -21.34
C ILE A 29 19.77 9.02 -20.47
N ASP A 30 20.74 9.84 -20.88
CA ASP A 30 21.99 10.06 -20.13
C ASP A 30 21.71 10.64 -18.74
N TYR A 31 20.82 11.64 -18.64
CA TYR A 31 20.37 12.19 -17.37
C TYR A 31 19.68 11.12 -16.50
N SER A 32 18.77 10.33 -17.08
CA SER A 32 18.05 9.29 -16.37
C SER A 32 18.99 8.22 -15.82
N MET A 33 19.94 7.78 -16.64
CA MET A 33 20.98 6.82 -16.24
C MET A 33 21.84 7.37 -15.11
N SER A 34 22.26 8.64 -15.20
CA SER A 34 23.02 9.29 -14.13
C SER A 34 22.22 9.37 -12.82
N VAL A 35 20.93 9.73 -12.87
CA VAL A 35 20.08 9.80 -11.67
C VAL A 35 19.86 8.41 -11.06
N ILE A 36 19.68 7.38 -11.87
CA ILE A 36 19.47 6.00 -11.41
C ILE A 36 20.72 5.45 -10.75
N VAL A 37 21.86 5.49 -11.46
CA VAL A 37 23.09 4.80 -11.03
C VAL A 37 23.91 5.64 -10.04
N SER A 38 24.01 6.96 -10.27
CA SER A 38 24.95 7.82 -9.53
C SER A 38 24.31 8.74 -8.48
N ARG A 39 23.00 8.61 -8.21
CA ARG A 39 22.35 9.52 -7.27
C ARG A 39 21.32 8.88 -6.35
N ALA A 40 20.25 8.26 -6.91
CA ALA A 40 19.03 7.98 -6.16
C ALA A 40 18.97 6.58 -5.55
N LEU A 41 19.56 5.57 -6.19
CA LEU A 41 19.45 4.18 -5.78
C LEU A 41 20.67 3.71 -4.97
N PRO A 42 20.46 2.87 -3.95
CA PRO A 42 21.53 2.25 -3.17
C PRO A 42 22.12 1.04 -3.94
N ASP A 43 23.40 0.76 -3.69
CA ASP A 43 24.02 -0.53 -4.05
C ASP A 43 23.53 -1.62 -3.08
N VAL A 44 23.18 -2.79 -3.60
CA VAL A 44 22.67 -3.91 -2.79
C VAL A 44 23.67 -4.39 -1.75
N ARG A 45 24.97 -4.28 -2.04
CA ARG A 45 26.08 -4.83 -1.24
C ARG A 45 26.35 -4.04 0.03
N ASP A 46 26.39 -2.69 -0.05
CA ASP A 46 26.69 -1.81 1.08
C ASP A 46 25.50 -0.92 1.53
N GLY A 47 24.39 -0.93 0.78
CA GLY A 47 23.22 -0.14 1.08
C GLY A 47 23.41 1.38 0.93
N MET A 48 24.52 1.83 0.32
CA MET A 48 24.86 3.24 0.24
C MET A 48 24.56 3.83 -1.13
N LYS A 49 24.05 5.06 -1.10
CA LYS A 49 24.07 5.94 -2.28
C LYS A 49 25.48 6.54 -2.42
N PRO A 50 25.87 7.00 -3.62
CA PRO A 50 27.21 7.55 -3.84
C PRO A 50 27.58 8.67 -2.85
N VAL A 51 26.65 9.59 -2.55
CA VAL A 51 26.93 10.70 -1.59
C VAL A 51 27.24 10.17 -0.18
N HIS A 52 26.48 9.19 0.32
CA HIS A 52 26.72 8.61 1.64
C HIS A 52 28.06 7.88 1.70
N ARG A 53 28.38 7.10 0.66
CA ARG A 53 29.66 6.36 0.55
C ARG A 53 30.84 7.32 0.54
N ARG A 54 30.77 8.40 -0.21
CA ARG A 54 31.81 9.43 -0.28
C ARG A 54 32.01 10.15 1.06
N ILE A 55 30.90 10.47 1.76
CA ILE A 55 30.99 11.07 3.13
C ILE A 55 31.72 10.14 4.09
N LEU A 56 31.32 8.87 4.18
CA LEU A 56 31.93 7.93 5.12
C LEU A 56 33.38 7.63 4.76
N TYR A 57 33.70 7.51 3.48
CA TYR A 57 35.06 7.31 3.02
C TYR A 57 35.96 8.50 3.34
N ASP A 58 35.52 9.73 3.08
CA ASP A 58 36.28 10.94 3.41
C ASP A 58 36.52 11.08 4.91
N MET A 59 35.48 10.83 5.72
CA MET A 59 35.60 10.85 7.19
C MET A 59 36.64 9.85 7.71
N SER A 60 36.78 8.69 7.06
CA SER A 60 37.75 7.64 7.41
C SER A 60 39.13 7.95 6.87
N ALA A 61 39.28 7.97 5.56
CA ALA A 61 40.59 7.97 4.88
C ALA A 61 41.31 9.32 4.90
N GLU A 62 40.54 10.40 4.71
CA GLU A 62 41.12 11.73 4.57
C GLU A 62 41.17 12.48 5.92
N LEU A 63 40.10 12.41 6.69
CA LEU A 63 39.96 13.17 7.94
C LEU A 63 40.29 12.39 9.20
N ASN A 64 40.42 11.06 9.11
CA ASN A 64 40.70 10.16 10.24
C ASN A 64 39.74 10.37 11.44
N LEU A 65 38.40 10.49 11.14
CA LEU A 65 37.37 10.79 12.12
C LEU A 65 36.68 9.51 12.64
N TYR A 66 37.47 8.55 13.07
CA TYR A 66 36.94 7.34 13.72
C TYR A 66 36.28 7.65 15.08
N SER A 67 35.47 6.69 15.55
CA SER A 67 34.65 6.85 16.77
C SER A 67 35.44 7.13 18.05
N ASP A 68 36.74 6.82 18.09
CA ASP A 68 37.68 7.08 19.19
C ASP A 68 38.35 8.47 19.11
N LYS A 69 38.16 9.17 18.00
CA LYS A 69 38.76 10.52 17.78
C LYS A 69 37.79 11.63 18.19
N PRO A 70 38.27 12.82 18.46
CA PRO A 70 37.41 13.98 18.72
C PRO A 70 36.58 14.35 17.48
N THR A 71 35.38 14.91 17.72
CA THR A 71 34.53 15.47 16.66
C THR A 71 35.21 16.62 15.92
N ARG A 72 34.82 16.84 14.68
CA ARG A 72 35.22 17.99 13.86
C ARG A 72 34.01 18.75 13.35
N LYS A 73 34.18 20.03 13.05
CA LYS A 73 33.12 20.84 12.44
C LYS A 73 32.59 20.20 11.16
N SER A 74 31.27 20.12 11.05
CA SER A 74 30.62 19.57 9.86
C SER A 74 31.02 20.32 8.59
N ALA A 75 31.30 21.63 8.71
CA ALA A 75 31.80 22.45 7.62
C ALA A 75 33.11 21.91 7.00
N ARG A 76 33.99 21.30 7.79
CA ARG A 76 35.22 20.70 7.28
C ARG A 76 34.92 19.43 6.48
N ILE A 77 34.05 18.57 7.01
CA ILE A 77 33.65 17.32 6.33
C ILE A 77 32.97 17.65 4.99
N VAL A 78 31.98 18.56 5.01
CA VAL A 78 31.26 18.99 3.80
C VAL A 78 32.22 19.59 2.78
N GLY A 79 33.13 20.49 3.20
CA GLY A 79 34.07 21.12 2.28
C GLY A 79 35.06 20.13 1.65
N ASP A 80 35.56 19.17 2.45
CA ASP A 80 36.50 18.17 1.97
C ASP A 80 35.82 17.20 0.96
N VAL A 81 34.62 16.71 1.26
CA VAL A 81 33.83 15.88 0.35
C VAL A 81 33.51 16.59 -0.97
N LEU A 82 33.13 17.88 -0.90
CA LEU A 82 32.86 18.67 -2.11
C LEU A 82 34.09 18.83 -2.98
N GLY A 83 35.20 19.17 -2.35
CA GLY A 83 36.45 19.44 -3.07
C GLY A 83 37.10 18.20 -3.69
N LYS A 84 36.86 17.02 -3.12
CA LYS A 84 37.57 15.80 -3.50
C LYS A 84 36.70 14.77 -4.23
N PHE A 85 35.41 14.65 -3.90
CA PHE A 85 34.62 13.50 -4.34
C PHE A 85 33.26 13.84 -4.91
N HIS A 86 32.58 14.90 -4.45
CA HIS A 86 31.18 15.13 -4.78
C HIS A 86 30.91 16.56 -5.27
N PRO A 87 31.06 16.85 -6.59
CA PRO A 87 31.00 18.20 -7.15
C PRO A 87 29.55 18.71 -7.28
N HIS A 88 28.82 18.82 -6.15
CA HIS A 88 27.43 19.28 -6.09
C HIS A 88 27.25 20.32 -4.97
N GLY A 89 26.03 20.78 -4.71
CA GLY A 89 25.79 21.78 -3.67
C GLY A 89 26.11 21.28 -2.25
N ASP A 90 26.63 22.17 -1.42
CA ASP A 90 27.04 21.92 -0.04
C ASP A 90 25.88 21.40 0.84
N LEU A 91 24.68 21.93 0.67
CA LEU A 91 23.48 21.46 1.36
C LEU A 91 23.17 20.00 1.06
N SER A 92 23.40 19.53 -0.18
CA SER A 92 23.14 18.12 -0.51
C SER A 92 24.02 17.15 0.26
N VAL A 93 25.28 17.51 0.51
CA VAL A 93 26.23 16.72 1.31
C VAL A 93 25.90 16.84 2.80
N TYR A 94 25.62 18.07 3.27
CA TYR A 94 25.28 18.29 4.67
C TYR A 94 24.00 17.56 5.08
N ASP A 95 22.92 17.69 4.31
CA ASP A 95 21.63 17.01 4.60
C ASP A 95 21.76 15.48 4.56
N ALA A 96 22.57 14.95 3.65
CA ALA A 96 22.89 13.52 3.64
C ALA A 96 23.62 13.08 4.91
N MET A 97 24.63 13.83 5.34
CA MET A 97 25.36 13.56 6.59
C MET A 97 24.46 13.69 7.82
N VAL A 98 23.64 14.74 7.88
CA VAL A 98 22.66 14.96 8.95
C VAL A 98 21.74 13.76 9.11
N ARG A 99 21.20 13.24 8.01
CA ARG A 99 20.32 12.07 8.04
C ARG A 99 21.00 10.84 8.64
N LEU A 100 22.30 10.63 8.37
CA LEU A 100 23.07 9.53 8.94
C LEU A 100 23.30 9.66 10.47
N ALA A 101 23.09 10.86 11.04
CA ALA A 101 23.22 11.16 12.47
C ALA A 101 21.87 11.26 13.22
N GLN A 102 20.72 11.16 12.52
CA GLN A 102 19.39 11.28 13.14
C GLN A 102 18.90 9.94 13.67
N ASP A 103 18.62 9.87 14.97
CA ASP A 103 18.14 8.67 15.66
C ASP A 103 16.68 8.30 15.34
N PHE A 104 15.90 9.25 14.80
CA PHE A 104 14.53 9.05 14.30
C PHE A 104 14.48 8.73 12.81
N SER A 105 15.60 8.87 12.07
CA SER A 105 15.70 8.54 10.64
C SER A 105 16.43 7.22 10.38
N MET A 106 17.50 6.96 11.17
CA MET A 106 18.35 5.77 11.06
C MET A 106 18.05 4.80 12.20
N ARG A 107 17.86 3.52 11.88
CA ARG A 107 17.72 2.51 12.93
C ARG A 107 19.01 2.32 13.72
N TYR A 108 20.15 2.39 13.02
CA TYR A 108 21.51 2.42 13.57
C TYR A 108 22.28 3.55 12.92
N MET A 109 22.56 4.59 13.70
CA MET A 109 23.28 5.77 13.21
C MET A 109 24.70 5.42 12.76
N LEU A 110 25.12 5.99 11.63
CA LEU A 110 26.48 5.83 11.09
C LEU A 110 27.37 7.03 11.41
N VAL A 111 26.77 8.17 11.72
CA VAL A 111 27.45 9.40 12.14
C VAL A 111 27.06 9.71 13.58
N ASP A 112 28.06 10.03 14.42
CA ASP A 112 27.91 10.53 15.77
C ASP A 112 27.99 12.06 15.72
N GLY A 113 26.83 12.71 15.83
CA GLY A 113 26.69 14.15 15.71
C GLY A 113 26.70 14.87 17.07
N HIS A 114 27.34 16.04 17.14
CA HIS A 114 27.31 16.92 18.30
C HIS A 114 26.71 18.28 17.89
N GLY A 115 25.62 18.66 18.57
CA GLY A 115 24.82 19.86 18.26
C GLY A 115 23.39 19.51 17.82
N ASN A 116 22.72 20.44 17.12
CA ASN A 116 21.37 20.26 16.66
C ASN A 116 21.36 19.68 15.23
N PHE A 117 20.95 18.41 15.11
CA PHE A 117 20.79 17.69 13.85
C PHE A 117 19.31 17.57 13.42
N GLY A 118 18.43 18.44 13.90
CA GLY A 118 17.00 18.39 13.63
C GLY A 118 16.22 17.61 14.68
N SER A 119 14.90 17.56 14.51
CA SER A 119 14.00 16.87 15.43
C SER A 119 12.86 16.18 14.71
N VAL A 120 12.13 15.31 15.41
CA VAL A 120 10.92 14.64 14.93
C VAL A 120 9.78 15.63 14.67
N ASP A 121 9.87 16.85 15.17
CA ASP A 121 8.97 17.97 14.89
C ASP A 121 9.21 18.63 13.53
N GLY A 122 10.24 18.16 12.81
CA GLY A 122 10.61 18.71 11.51
C GLY A 122 11.43 20.01 11.63
N ASP A 123 12.01 20.30 12.79
CA ASP A 123 12.95 21.38 12.90
C ASP A 123 14.18 21.08 12.05
N PRO A 124 14.68 22.04 11.28
CA PRO A 124 15.88 21.87 10.47
C PRO A 124 17.12 21.74 11.37
N PRO A 125 18.18 21.08 10.89
CA PRO A 125 19.45 21.06 11.57
C PRO A 125 20.02 22.48 11.65
N ALA A 126 20.86 22.72 12.65
CA ALA A 126 21.65 23.94 12.69
C ALA A 126 22.63 24.00 11.50
N ALA A 127 23.00 25.19 11.04
CA ALA A 127 23.96 25.32 9.94
C ALA A 127 25.27 24.57 10.24
N TYR A 128 25.87 23.96 9.21
CA TYR A 128 27.06 23.08 9.33
C TYR A 128 28.27 23.72 10.00
N ARG A 129 28.35 25.04 10.12
CA ARG A 129 29.38 25.75 10.88
C ARG A 129 29.27 25.62 12.40
N TYR A 130 28.05 25.24 12.87
CA TYR A 130 27.80 25.08 14.32
C TYR A 130 27.88 23.63 14.80
N THR A 131 27.49 22.67 13.91
CA THR A 131 27.50 21.25 14.24
C THR A 131 28.89 20.63 14.12
N GLU A 132 29.08 19.52 14.82
CA GLU A 132 30.30 18.70 14.74
C GLU A 132 29.90 17.25 14.55
N ALA A 133 30.77 16.47 13.89
CA ALA A 133 30.49 15.06 13.61
C ALA A 133 31.79 14.23 13.63
N ARG A 134 31.60 12.93 13.82
CA ARG A 134 32.56 11.85 13.61
C ARG A 134 31.81 10.57 13.23
N MET A 135 32.53 9.52 12.85
CA MET A 135 31.91 8.23 12.59
C MET A 135 31.43 7.59 13.91
N SER A 136 30.32 6.87 13.86
CA SER A 136 29.85 6.02 14.94
C SER A 136 30.71 4.75 15.08
N LYS A 137 30.58 4.03 16.21
CA LYS A 137 31.29 2.76 16.41
C LYS A 137 30.90 1.70 15.36
N LEU A 138 29.64 1.64 14.99
CA LEU A 138 29.16 0.71 13.97
C LEU A 138 29.66 1.10 12.56
N CYS A 139 29.79 2.40 12.27
CA CYS A 139 30.32 2.87 11.00
C CYS A 139 31.75 2.39 10.73
N ASN A 140 32.57 2.19 11.76
CA ASN A 140 33.91 1.63 11.61
C ASN A 140 33.88 0.24 10.94
N GLU A 141 32.84 -0.55 11.18
CA GLU A 141 32.66 -1.88 10.56
C GLU A 141 32.25 -1.80 9.08
N MET A 142 31.72 -0.65 8.61
CA MET A 142 31.44 -0.41 7.18
C MET A 142 32.71 -0.28 6.35
N LEU A 143 33.75 0.32 6.95
CA LEU A 143 35.00 0.69 6.27
C LEU A 143 36.19 -0.20 6.67
N ARG A 144 35.98 -1.16 7.57
CA ARG A 144 37.03 -2.04 8.06
C ARG A 144 37.69 -2.81 6.91
N ASP A 145 39.01 -2.85 6.92
CA ASP A 145 39.85 -3.51 5.93
C ASP A 145 39.75 -2.92 4.49
N ILE A 146 39.28 -1.68 4.32
CA ILE A 146 39.18 -1.01 3.00
C ILE A 146 40.54 -0.78 2.35
N ASP A 147 41.60 -0.68 3.16
CA ASP A 147 43.01 -0.51 2.76
C ASP A 147 43.67 -1.83 2.31
N LYS A 148 42.98 -2.96 2.46
CA LYS A 148 43.49 -4.29 2.11
C LYS A 148 43.04 -4.79 0.72
N ASP A 149 42.80 -3.87 -0.20
CA ASP A 149 42.35 -4.18 -1.58
C ASP A 149 41.04 -5.03 -1.63
N THR A 150 40.18 -4.84 -0.66
CA THR A 150 38.92 -5.62 -0.51
C THR A 150 37.83 -5.23 -1.52
N VAL A 151 37.89 -4.02 -2.06
CA VAL A 151 36.90 -3.43 -2.97
C VAL A 151 37.54 -2.84 -4.21
N ASN A 152 36.75 -2.62 -5.25
CA ASN A 152 37.20 -1.94 -6.45
C ASN A 152 37.17 -0.42 -6.26
N TRP A 153 38.06 0.26 -6.98
CA TRP A 153 38.28 1.69 -6.92
C TRP A 153 37.99 2.33 -8.27
N ASP A 154 37.30 3.45 -8.27
CA ASP A 154 37.10 4.28 -9.45
C ASP A 154 37.84 5.61 -9.28
N PRO A 155 38.21 6.31 -10.38
CA PRO A 155 38.69 7.66 -10.29
C PRO A 155 37.57 8.59 -9.80
N ASN A 156 37.90 9.63 -9.05
CA ASN A 156 36.98 10.70 -8.70
C ASN A 156 36.66 11.58 -9.95
N PHE A 157 35.84 12.61 -9.78
CA PHE A 157 35.35 13.44 -10.89
C PHE A 157 36.44 14.20 -11.68
N ASP A 158 37.61 14.48 -11.08
CA ASP A 158 38.75 15.16 -11.71
C ASP A 158 39.97 14.26 -11.93
N GLU A 159 39.82 12.95 -11.70
CA GLU A 159 40.85 11.90 -11.82
C GLU A 159 42.08 12.11 -10.91
N SER A 160 42.03 13.09 -9.99
CA SER A 160 43.15 13.37 -9.06
C SER A 160 43.25 12.33 -7.92
N ARG A 161 42.16 11.63 -7.63
CA ARG A 161 42.05 10.65 -6.52
C ARG A 161 41.23 9.44 -6.94
N LYS A 162 41.24 8.44 -6.06
CA LYS A 162 40.36 7.26 -6.18
C LYS A 162 39.32 7.26 -5.10
N GLU A 163 38.13 6.83 -5.44
CA GLU A 163 37.01 6.57 -4.51
C GLU A 163 36.60 5.10 -4.59
N PRO A 164 36.12 4.52 -3.46
CA PRO A 164 35.68 3.13 -3.47
C PRO A 164 34.32 3.03 -4.21
N ARG A 165 34.20 2.06 -5.12
CA ARG A 165 32.96 1.76 -5.82
C ARG A 165 31.88 1.24 -4.85
N VAL A 166 32.28 0.50 -3.85
CA VAL A 166 31.46 -0.10 -2.79
C VAL A 166 32.28 -0.18 -1.51
N LEU A 167 31.63 -0.14 -0.35
CA LEU A 167 32.31 -0.34 0.93
C LEU A 167 32.36 -1.84 1.28
N PRO A 168 33.37 -2.28 2.10
CA PRO A 168 33.42 -3.66 2.59
C PRO A 168 32.17 -4.09 3.37
N SER A 169 31.59 -3.21 4.17
CA SER A 169 30.30 -3.33 4.84
C SER A 169 30.10 -4.68 5.55
N ARG A 170 30.77 -4.89 6.69
CA ARG A 170 30.72 -6.16 7.44
C ARG A 170 29.34 -6.54 8.02
N PHE A 171 28.34 -5.70 7.86
CA PHE A 171 26.96 -6.00 8.19
C PHE A 171 26.01 -5.57 7.05
N PRO A 172 24.85 -6.20 6.88
CA PRO A 172 23.93 -5.97 5.75
C PRO A 172 23.18 -4.63 5.90
N ASN A 173 23.89 -3.52 5.69
CA ASN A 173 23.39 -2.18 5.93
C ASN A 173 22.13 -1.82 5.15
N LEU A 174 21.96 -2.34 3.92
CA LEU A 174 20.76 -2.09 3.13
C LEU A 174 19.47 -2.53 3.86
N LEU A 175 19.49 -3.69 4.50
CA LEU A 175 18.35 -4.18 5.29
C LEU A 175 18.28 -3.52 6.66
N VAL A 176 19.43 -3.34 7.31
CA VAL A 176 19.51 -2.83 8.69
C VAL A 176 19.01 -1.40 8.79
N ASN A 177 19.45 -0.50 7.92
CA ASN A 177 19.08 0.91 7.92
C ASN A 177 18.05 1.29 6.86
N GLY A 178 17.80 0.40 5.90
CA GLY A 178 16.92 0.69 4.78
C GLY A 178 17.46 1.76 3.84
N SER A 179 16.68 2.11 2.84
CA SER A 179 16.99 3.22 1.93
C SER A 179 15.70 3.71 1.25
N SER A 180 15.57 5.01 1.05
CA SER A 180 14.49 5.61 0.26
C SER A 180 15.06 6.52 -0.81
N GLY A 181 14.52 6.49 -2.02
CA GLY A 181 15.00 7.33 -3.12
C GLY A 181 14.03 7.36 -4.29
N ILE A 182 14.01 8.49 -4.99
CA ILE A 182 13.18 8.69 -6.17
C ILE A 182 14.12 8.92 -7.36
N ALA A 183 14.09 8.02 -8.32
CA ALA A 183 14.83 8.11 -9.58
C ALA A 183 13.87 8.42 -10.73
N VAL A 184 14.37 8.47 -11.95
CA VAL A 184 13.53 8.66 -13.14
C VAL A 184 12.83 7.35 -13.47
N GLY A 185 11.49 7.36 -13.43
CA GLY A 185 10.66 6.19 -13.75
C GLY A 185 10.60 5.10 -12.69
N MET A 186 11.35 5.23 -11.58
CA MET A 186 11.37 4.22 -10.51
C MET A 186 11.70 4.86 -9.16
N ALA A 187 11.28 4.17 -8.08
CA ALA A 187 11.58 4.58 -6.72
C ALA A 187 11.96 3.37 -5.87
N THR A 188 12.78 3.61 -4.87
CA THR A 188 13.10 2.63 -3.83
C THR A 188 12.58 3.10 -2.48
N ASN A 189 12.08 2.18 -1.66
CA ASN A 189 11.66 2.45 -0.30
C ASN A 189 11.81 1.16 0.53
N ILE A 190 13.02 0.90 0.98
CA ILE A 190 13.39 -0.27 1.76
C ILE A 190 13.31 0.10 3.24
N PRO A 191 12.47 -0.58 4.05
CA PRO A 191 12.37 -0.28 5.47
C PRO A 191 13.60 -0.76 6.23
N PRO A 192 13.92 -0.15 7.38
CA PRO A 192 14.96 -0.63 8.29
C PRO A 192 14.51 -1.88 9.04
N HIS A 193 15.48 -2.69 9.51
CA HIS A 193 15.27 -3.93 10.25
C HIS A 193 16.20 -4.02 11.47
N ASN A 194 15.89 -4.95 12.36
CA ASN A 194 16.73 -5.23 13.51
C ASN A 194 18.03 -5.95 13.10
N LEU A 195 19.17 -5.48 13.60
CA LEU A 195 20.50 -6.01 13.23
C LEU A 195 20.65 -7.49 13.59
N ARG A 196 20.16 -7.92 14.78
CA ARG A 196 20.22 -9.33 15.19
C ARG A 196 19.44 -10.21 14.26
N GLU A 197 18.18 -9.84 13.96
CA GLU A 197 17.30 -10.58 13.07
C GLU A 197 17.88 -10.74 11.67
N VAL A 198 18.45 -9.66 11.11
CA VAL A 198 19.04 -9.71 9.76
C VAL A 198 20.30 -10.57 9.73
N ILE A 199 21.17 -10.46 10.75
CA ILE A 199 22.37 -11.30 10.81
C ILE A 199 22.00 -12.76 11.02
N ASP A 200 21.03 -13.06 11.89
CA ASP A 200 20.56 -14.42 12.12
C ASP A 200 19.99 -15.06 10.83
N ALA A 201 19.29 -14.28 10.02
CA ALA A 201 18.84 -14.74 8.70
C ALA A 201 20.01 -14.94 7.71
N CYS A 202 21.01 -14.07 7.71
CA CYS A 202 22.22 -14.28 6.89
C CYS A 202 22.94 -15.56 7.31
N VAL A 203 23.05 -15.82 8.62
CA VAL A 203 23.65 -17.05 9.15
C VAL A 203 22.80 -18.27 8.76
N CYS A 204 21.47 -18.19 8.81
CA CYS A 204 20.57 -19.24 8.37
C CYS A 204 20.85 -19.63 6.89
N VAL A 205 21.03 -18.64 5.99
CA VAL A 205 21.35 -18.88 4.58
C VAL A 205 22.75 -19.48 4.38
N LEU A 206 23.75 -19.08 5.20
CA LEU A 206 25.09 -19.67 5.16
C LEU A 206 25.09 -21.14 5.59
N ASP A 207 24.29 -21.46 6.63
CA ASP A 207 24.18 -22.82 7.18
C ASP A 207 23.26 -23.71 6.31
N ASN A 208 22.24 -23.12 5.66
CA ASN A 208 21.30 -23.81 4.76
C ASN A 208 21.07 -23.00 3.48
N PRO A 209 21.82 -23.28 2.38
CA PRO A 209 21.65 -22.58 1.10
C PRO A 209 20.26 -22.75 0.46
N GLU A 210 19.48 -23.77 0.83
CA GLU A 210 18.15 -24.06 0.34
C GLU A 210 17.04 -23.47 1.23
N ALA A 211 17.39 -22.66 2.26
CA ALA A 211 16.43 -22.02 3.14
C ALA A 211 15.37 -21.23 2.35
N ASP A 212 14.10 -21.43 2.66
CA ASP A 212 13.01 -20.77 1.97
C ASP A 212 12.63 -19.43 2.64
N LEU A 213 11.58 -18.77 2.15
CA LEU A 213 11.10 -17.51 2.71
C LEU A 213 10.58 -17.67 4.14
N LEU A 214 9.99 -18.83 4.47
CA LEU A 214 9.42 -19.06 5.81
C LEU A 214 10.55 -19.21 6.82
N ASP A 215 11.60 -19.98 6.48
CA ASP A 215 12.80 -20.10 7.31
C ASP A 215 13.41 -18.72 7.61
N LEU A 216 13.48 -17.84 6.61
CA LEU A 216 13.98 -16.48 6.80
C LEU A 216 13.06 -15.63 7.68
N MET A 217 11.74 -15.79 7.56
CA MET A 217 10.78 -15.05 8.35
C MET A 217 10.70 -15.51 9.83
N ASP A 218 11.20 -16.69 10.15
CA ASP A 218 11.39 -17.11 11.54
C ASP A 218 12.48 -16.29 12.23
N HIS A 219 13.47 -15.81 11.49
CA HIS A 219 14.52 -14.93 11.99
C HIS A 219 14.18 -13.45 11.84
N ILE A 220 13.72 -13.02 10.63
CA ILE A 220 13.33 -11.62 10.35
C ILE A 220 11.81 -11.50 10.42
N GLN A 221 11.29 -11.09 11.57
CA GLN A 221 9.85 -10.97 11.78
C GLN A 221 9.21 -9.88 10.91
N GLY A 222 9.94 -8.80 10.62
CA GLY A 222 9.45 -7.68 9.83
C GLY A 222 10.33 -6.42 9.98
N PRO A 223 9.94 -5.30 9.37
CA PRO A 223 10.60 -4.02 9.56
C PRO A 223 10.69 -3.61 11.05
N ASP A 224 11.74 -2.90 11.41
CA ASP A 224 12.00 -2.39 12.76
C ASP A 224 12.37 -0.91 12.71
N PHE A 225 11.39 -0.05 12.92
CA PHE A 225 11.52 1.39 12.75
C PHE A 225 12.19 2.07 13.94
N PRO A 226 13.04 3.09 13.72
CA PRO A 226 13.67 3.87 14.81
C PRO A 226 12.64 4.58 15.69
N THR A 227 11.54 5.04 15.14
CA THR A 227 10.43 5.70 15.84
C THR A 227 9.46 4.73 16.51
N ARG A 228 9.77 3.42 16.49
CA ARG A 228 8.95 2.36 17.08
C ARG A 228 7.58 2.20 16.39
N GLY A 229 6.48 2.30 17.13
CA GLY A 229 5.12 2.06 16.63
C GLY A 229 4.76 0.59 16.49
N ILE A 230 3.60 0.34 15.92
CA ILE A 230 2.99 -0.99 15.81
C ILE A 230 2.70 -1.27 14.33
N ILE A 231 3.24 -2.38 13.81
CA ILE A 231 2.87 -2.87 12.46
C ILE A 231 1.63 -3.74 12.60
N MET A 232 0.62 -3.44 11.79
CA MET A 232 -0.66 -4.15 11.78
C MET A 232 -0.66 -5.22 10.71
N GLY A 233 -0.65 -6.50 11.14
CA GLY A 233 -0.69 -7.67 10.27
C GLY A 233 0.64 -8.04 9.59
N ARG A 234 0.75 -9.31 9.15
CA ARG A 234 1.96 -9.86 8.51
C ARG A 234 1.85 -10.07 7.00
N SER A 235 0.66 -9.96 6.43
CA SER A 235 0.43 -10.22 5.00
C SER A 235 1.24 -9.30 4.08
N GLY A 236 1.27 -8.00 4.42
CA GLY A 236 2.07 -7.02 3.66
C GLY A 236 3.58 -7.23 3.77
N ILE A 237 4.07 -7.72 4.93
CA ILE A 237 5.48 -8.09 5.13
C ILE A 237 5.83 -9.29 4.25
N ARG A 238 5.00 -10.36 4.28
CA ARG A 238 5.20 -11.57 3.47
C ARG A 238 5.22 -11.23 1.97
N ALA A 239 4.27 -10.41 1.50
CA ALA A 239 4.24 -9.95 0.12
C ALA A 239 5.51 -9.18 -0.27
N ALA A 240 5.99 -8.27 0.59
CA ALA A 240 7.21 -7.52 0.35
C ALA A 240 8.45 -8.42 0.28
N TYR A 241 8.60 -9.37 1.18
CA TYR A 241 9.75 -10.26 1.25
C TYR A 241 9.79 -11.29 0.12
N SER A 242 8.62 -11.72 -0.38
CA SER A 242 8.55 -12.65 -1.51
C SER A 242 8.80 -11.95 -2.86
N THR A 243 8.17 -10.80 -3.08
CA THR A 243 8.12 -10.15 -4.41
C THR A 243 8.97 -8.88 -4.53
N GLY A 244 9.51 -8.39 -3.43
CA GLY A 244 10.18 -7.08 -3.36
C GLY A 244 9.20 -5.89 -3.32
N ARG A 245 7.87 -6.14 -3.32
CA ARG A 245 6.84 -5.11 -3.23
C ARG A 245 5.79 -5.50 -2.21
N GLY A 246 5.41 -4.54 -1.36
CA GLY A 246 4.37 -4.74 -0.37
C GLY A 246 3.89 -3.43 0.23
N LYS A 247 2.88 -3.52 1.06
CA LYS A 247 2.34 -2.38 1.80
C LYS A 247 2.03 -2.84 3.22
N ILE A 248 2.60 -2.15 4.20
CA ILE A 248 2.32 -2.39 5.61
C ILE A 248 1.62 -1.19 6.21
N THR A 249 0.79 -1.43 7.20
CA THR A 249 0.13 -0.39 7.99
C THR A 249 0.89 -0.23 9.30
N VAL A 250 1.32 0.98 9.59
CA VAL A 250 2.03 1.32 10.85
C VAL A 250 1.13 2.25 11.66
N ARG A 251 0.93 1.90 12.92
CA ARG A 251 0.08 2.62 13.86
C ARG A 251 0.91 3.20 15.00
N ALA A 252 0.54 4.39 15.45
CA ALA A 252 1.07 5.02 16.66
C ALA A 252 0.77 4.17 17.89
N ARG A 253 1.65 4.18 18.89
CA ARG A 253 1.33 3.61 20.20
C ARG A 253 0.53 4.64 21.01
N THR A 254 -0.64 4.20 21.48
CA THR A 254 -1.55 5.05 22.23
C THR A 254 -1.97 4.36 23.52
N GLU A 255 -2.16 5.13 24.57
CA GLU A 255 -2.62 4.69 25.87
C GLU A 255 -3.82 5.54 26.29
N LEU A 256 -4.78 4.93 26.98
CA LEU A 256 -5.93 5.65 27.54
C LEU A 256 -5.65 5.91 29.01
N GLU A 257 -5.72 7.17 29.42
CA GLU A 257 -5.57 7.57 30.82
C GLU A 257 -6.85 8.27 31.32
N GLU A 258 -7.26 7.93 32.53
CA GLU A 258 -8.31 8.67 33.23
C GLU A 258 -7.72 9.88 33.94
N PHE A 259 -8.41 11.02 33.89
CA PHE A 259 -7.98 12.22 34.58
C PHE A 259 -9.17 13.02 35.11
N GLY A 260 -8.99 13.69 36.22
CA GLY A 260 -10.03 14.52 36.85
C GLY A 260 -11.28 13.71 37.26
N GLN A 261 -12.45 14.33 37.18
CA GLN A 261 -13.73 13.67 37.49
C GLN A 261 -14.35 13.07 36.22
N ASN A 262 -14.12 11.77 36.00
CA ASN A 262 -14.71 10.99 34.88
C ASN A 262 -14.37 11.53 33.48
N ARG A 263 -13.17 12.05 33.27
CA ARG A 263 -12.66 12.40 31.94
C ARG A 263 -11.58 11.43 31.51
N GLN A 264 -11.48 11.21 30.22
CA GLN A 264 -10.45 10.36 29.63
C GLN A 264 -9.60 11.15 28.63
N ARG A 265 -8.35 10.74 28.47
CA ARG A 265 -7.44 11.31 27.49
C ARG A 265 -6.68 10.20 26.78
N ILE A 266 -6.36 10.45 25.54
CA ILE A 266 -5.51 9.58 24.73
C ILE A 266 -4.10 10.14 24.77
N ILE A 267 -3.13 9.31 25.17
CA ILE A 267 -1.71 9.65 25.19
C ILE A 267 -1.05 8.95 24.02
N VAL A 268 -0.34 9.70 23.18
CA VAL A 268 0.44 9.13 22.07
C VAL A 268 1.91 9.16 22.48
N THR A 269 2.53 7.99 22.58
CA THR A 269 3.91 7.81 23.02
C THR A 269 4.88 7.48 21.88
N GLU A 270 4.39 6.93 20.78
CA GLU A 270 5.19 6.56 19.60
C GLU A 270 4.44 6.92 18.32
N LEU A 271 5.15 7.30 17.26
CA LEU A 271 4.58 7.68 15.97
C LEU A 271 5.02 6.75 14.84
N PRO A 272 4.22 6.58 13.79
CA PRO A 272 4.65 5.89 12.58
C PRO A 272 5.90 6.52 11.97
N TYR A 273 6.74 5.71 11.37
CA TYR A 273 7.98 6.15 10.75
C TYR A 273 7.75 7.23 9.67
N GLN A 274 8.61 8.24 9.64
CA GLN A 274 8.56 9.41 8.73
C GLN A 274 7.35 10.35 8.95
N VAL A 275 6.61 10.21 10.04
CA VAL A 275 5.54 11.15 10.41
C VAL A 275 6.13 12.33 11.18
N ASN A 276 5.84 13.54 10.72
CA ASN A 276 6.19 14.78 11.42
C ASN A 276 5.17 15.06 12.53
N LYS A 277 5.64 15.10 13.79
CA LYS A 277 4.79 15.26 14.98
C LYS A 277 4.04 16.60 14.97
N ARG A 278 4.70 17.71 14.68
CA ARG A 278 4.09 19.05 14.63
C ARG A 278 2.99 19.15 13.58
N GLN A 279 3.24 18.61 12.38
CA GLN A 279 2.26 18.60 11.31
C GLN A 279 1.05 17.71 11.64
N LEU A 280 1.29 16.57 12.30
CA LEU A 280 0.23 15.70 12.78
C LEU A 280 -0.68 16.43 13.78
N ILE A 281 -0.10 17.07 14.80
CA ILE A 281 -0.86 17.84 15.82
C ILE A 281 -1.68 18.95 15.16
N LYS A 282 -1.07 19.67 14.22
CA LYS A 282 -1.75 20.73 13.45
C LYS A 282 -2.95 20.17 12.66
N ASN A 283 -2.75 19.06 11.96
CA ASN A 283 -3.81 18.42 11.17
C ASN A 283 -4.97 17.94 12.06
N ILE A 284 -4.68 17.37 13.24
CA ILE A 284 -5.71 16.98 14.20
C ILE A 284 -6.51 18.21 14.65
N ALA A 285 -5.84 19.30 15.03
CA ALA A 285 -6.48 20.53 15.46
C ALA A 285 -7.36 21.15 14.36
N GLU A 286 -6.91 21.15 13.10
CA GLU A 286 -7.69 21.61 11.96
C GLU A 286 -8.94 20.75 11.73
N GLN A 287 -8.84 19.42 11.81
CA GLN A 287 -9.98 18.52 11.66
C GLN A 287 -11.01 18.66 12.80
N VAL A 288 -10.56 18.92 14.03
CA VAL A 288 -11.45 19.22 15.17
C VAL A 288 -12.19 20.54 14.93
N LYS A 289 -11.49 21.59 14.46
CA LYS A 289 -12.08 22.87 14.11
C LYS A 289 -13.11 22.75 12.98
N ASP A 290 -12.82 21.94 11.97
CA ASP A 290 -13.71 21.65 10.83
C ASP A 290 -14.86 20.69 11.18
N LYS A 291 -14.97 20.25 12.46
CA LYS A 291 -15.96 19.28 12.95
C LYS A 291 -15.95 17.93 12.22
N ARG A 292 -14.81 17.54 11.67
CA ARG A 292 -14.59 16.21 11.07
C ARG A 292 -14.21 15.17 12.13
N LEU A 293 -13.51 15.61 13.19
CA LEU A 293 -13.24 14.86 14.40
C LEU A 293 -14.02 15.48 15.54
N ASP A 294 -14.99 14.75 16.09
CA ASP A 294 -15.70 15.15 17.30
C ASP A 294 -15.21 14.37 18.53
N GLY A 295 -15.60 14.81 19.71
CA GLY A 295 -15.22 14.16 20.96
C GLY A 295 -13.91 14.64 21.58
N ILE A 296 -13.13 15.50 20.92
CA ILE A 296 -11.87 16.07 21.43
C ILE A 296 -12.16 17.43 22.08
N SER A 297 -11.64 17.66 23.30
CA SER A 297 -11.77 18.93 24.02
C SER A 297 -10.50 19.76 23.99
N ASP A 298 -9.31 19.12 24.06
CA ASP A 298 -8.02 19.80 24.04
C ASP A 298 -6.92 18.91 23.43
N LEU A 299 -5.87 19.54 22.91
CA LEU A 299 -4.75 18.89 22.26
C LEU A 299 -3.46 19.61 22.66
N ARG A 300 -2.53 18.88 23.31
CA ARG A 300 -1.26 19.43 23.79
C ARG A 300 -0.10 18.52 23.45
N ASP A 301 1.05 19.12 23.22
CA ASP A 301 2.35 18.43 23.15
C ASP A 301 3.09 18.60 24.50
N GLU A 302 3.23 17.51 25.22
CA GLU A 302 3.95 17.44 26.50
C GLU A 302 5.26 16.67 26.36
N THR A 303 5.80 16.53 25.12
CA THR A 303 7.06 15.86 24.83
C THR A 303 8.22 16.54 25.55
N ASP A 304 8.98 15.79 26.33
CA ASP A 304 10.15 16.21 27.03
C ASP A 304 11.34 15.26 26.85
N ARG A 305 12.41 15.44 27.66
CA ARG A 305 13.59 14.56 27.64
C ARG A 305 13.32 13.11 28.07
N ASN A 306 12.17 12.83 28.69
CA ASN A 306 11.78 11.47 29.11
C ASN A 306 11.08 10.71 27.98
N GLY A 307 10.64 11.38 26.95
CA GLY A 307 10.02 10.77 25.77
C GLY A 307 8.92 11.59 25.12
N MET A 308 8.39 11.04 24.04
CA MET A 308 7.28 11.64 23.32
C MET A 308 5.97 11.47 24.12
N ARG A 309 5.22 12.57 24.25
CA ARG A 309 3.92 12.58 24.93
C ARG A 309 3.00 13.60 24.26
N VAL A 310 2.16 13.17 23.36
CA VAL A 310 1.07 13.99 22.80
C VAL A 310 -0.20 13.65 23.54
N VAL A 311 -0.86 14.63 24.12
CA VAL A 311 -2.05 14.49 24.96
C VAL A 311 -3.27 14.98 24.19
N ILE A 312 -4.26 14.10 24.01
CA ILE A 312 -5.55 14.39 23.37
C ILE A 312 -6.63 14.21 24.44
N GLU A 313 -7.16 15.31 24.98
CA GLU A 313 -8.23 15.27 25.98
C GLU A 313 -9.59 15.09 25.32
N LEU A 314 -10.40 14.21 25.89
CA LEU A 314 -11.73 13.92 25.37
C LEU A 314 -12.80 14.73 26.08
N LYS A 315 -13.93 14.99 25.42
CA LYS A 315 -15.14 15.51 26.01
C LYS A 315 -15.74 14.48 26.97
N LYS A 316 -16.46 14.94 27.98
CA LYS A 316 -17.01 14.11 29.05
C LYS A 316 -17.85 12.90 28.58
N ASP A 317 -18.59 13.08 27.50
CA ASP A 317 -19.53 12.09 26.96
C ASP A 317 -19.00 11.39 25.70
N ALA A 318 -17.70 11.56 25.35
CA ALA A 318 -17.10 10.95 24.18
C ALA A 318 -16.62 9.52 24.50
N ASN A 319 -16.95 8.57 23.62
CA ASN A 319 -16.40 7.23 23.69
C ASN A 319 -14.93 7.25 23.19
N PRO A 320 -13.93 6.91 24.05
CA PRO A 320 -12.52 7.01 23.68
C PRO A 320 -12.14 6.13 22.50
N GLN A 321 -12.76 4.95 22.41
CA GLN A 321 -12.43 3.99 21.35
C GLN A 321 -12.90 4.48 19.99
N VAL A 322 -14.09 5.09 19.94
CA VAL A 322 -14.63 5.68 18.71
C VAL A 322 -13.75 6.84 18.24
N VAL A 323 -13.37 7.74 19.18
CA VAL A 323 -12.48 8.85 18.86
C VAL A 323 -11.12 8.35 18.38
N LEU A 324 -10.54 7.35 19.05
CA LEU A 324 -9.25 6.76 18.68
C LEU A 324 -9.29 6.12 17.28
N ASN A 325 -10.35 5.38 16.98
CA ASN A 325 -10.54 4.78 15.65
C ASN A 325 -10.68 5.85 14.55
N ASN A 326 -11.41 6.93 14.83
CA ASN A 326 -11.50 8.06 13.90
C ASN A 326 -10.15 8.75 13.70
N LEU A 327 -9.36 8.92 14.76
CA LEU A 327 -8.00 9.44 14.68
C LEU A 327 -7.10 8.55 13.80
N PHE A 328 -7.12 7.23 13.96
CA PHE A 328 -6.38 6.30 13.12
C PHE A 328 -6.83 6.34 11.65
N LYS A 329 -8.12 6.51 11.39
CA LYS A 329 -8.69 6.52 10.04
C LYS A 329 -8.44 7.83 9.30
N GLN A 330 -8.41 8.96 10.00
CA GLN A 330 -8.39 10.28 9.39
C GLN A 330 -7.06 11.02 9.51
N THR A 331 -6.13 10.51 10.32
CA THR A 331 -4.85 11.19 10.60
C THR A 331 -3.65 10.27 10.39
N ALA A 332 -2.45 10.85 10.41
CA ALA A 332 -1.20 10.09 10.30
C ALA A 332 -0.80 9.33 11.59
N LEU A 333 -1.70 9.24 12.61
CA LEU A 333 -1.54 8.28 13.71
C LEU A 333 -1.58 6.82 13.22
N GLN A 334 -2.16 6.59 12.07
CA GLN A 334 -1.99 5.37 11.30
C GLN A 334 -1.61 5.74 9.87
N SER A 335 -0.51 5.20 9.40
CA SER A 335 -0.01 5.45 8.04
C SER A 335 0.33 4.16 7.33
N SER A 336 0.26 4.19 6.00
CA SER A 336 0.70 3.08 5.18
C SER A 336 2.12 3.31 4.71
N PHE A 337 3.00 2.34 4.93
CA PHE A 337 4.36 2.34 4.39
C PHE A 337 4.42 1.38 3.19
N GLY A 338 4.64 1.95 1.99
CA GLY A 338 4.81 1.16 0.77
C GLY A 338 6.26 0.66 0.68
N ILE A 339 6.45 -0.64 0.62
CA ILE A 339 7.77 -1.28 0.50
C ILE A 339 8.07 -1.51 -0.98
N ILE A 340 9.24 -1.04 -1.43
CA ILE A 340 9.78 -1.26 -2.77
C ILE A 340 11.26 -1.56 -2.60
N MET A 341 11.66 -2.83 -2.70
CA MET A 341 13.03 -3.27 -2.49
C MET A 341 13.84 -3.20 -3.80
N LEU A 342 13.99 -2.00 -4.33
CA LEU A 342 14.76 -1.70 -5.53
C LEU A 342 16.18 -1.29 -5.16
N ALA A 343 17.18 -1.98 -5.69
CA ALA A 343 18.59 -1.65 -5.50
C ALA A 343 19.39 -1.91 -6.78
N LEU A 344 20.63 -1.41 -6.82
CA LEU A 344 21.57 -1.65 -7.90
C LEU A 344 22.30 -2.97 -7.68
N VAL A 345 22.29 -3.85 -8.68
CA VAL A 345 22.99 -5.13 -8.73
C VAL A 345 24.03 -5.15 -9.86
N ASP A 346 24.76 -6.24 -9.99
CA ASP A 346 25.77 -6.45 -11.04
C ASP A 346 26.78 -5.28 -11.14
N ASN A 347 27.45 -4.98 -10.02
CA ASN A 347 28.40 -3.87 -9.94
C ASN A 347 27.80 -2.52 -10.40
N GLN A 348 26.57 -2.20 -9.98
CA GLN A 348 25.81 -0.98 -10.27
C GLN A 348 25.36 -0.83 -11.73
N LYS A 349 25.36 -1.90 -12.51
CA LYS A 349 24.91 -1.86 -13.91
C LYS A 349 23.41 -1.96 -14.09
N GLN A 350 22.70 -2.60 -13.16
CA GLN A 350 21.27 -2.89 -13.30
C GLN A 350 20.47 -2.55 -12.04
N PRO A 351 19.43 -1.70 -12.14
CA PRO A 351 18.42 -1.56 -11.09
C PRO A 351 17.48 -2.77 -11.12
N LYS A 352 17.25 -3.41 -9.97
CA LYS A 352 16.40 -4.60 -9.86
C LYS A 352 15.58 -4.56 -8.57
N ILE A 353 14.32 -4.96 -8.66
CA ILE A 353 13.48 -5.23 -7.49
C ILE A 353 13.83 -6.63 -7.00
N LEU A 354 14.19 -6.74 -5.74
CA LEU A 354 14.74 -7.93 -5.13
C LEU A 354 13.81 -8.46 -4.04
N SER A 355 13.71 -9.77 -3.92
CA SER A 355 13.15 -10.41 -2.73
C SER A 355 14.11 -10.31 -1.54
N LEU A 356 13.64 -10.59 -0.34
CA LEU A 356 14.49 -10.63 0.87
C LEU A 356 15.66 -11.61 0.66
N ARG A 357 15.37 -12.80 0.16
CA ARG A 357 16.39 -13.82 -0.13
C ARG A 357 17.45 -13.31 -1.08
N GLN A 358 17.06 -12.69 -2.18
CA GLN A 358 18.01 -12.16 -3.17
C GLN A 358 18.91 -11.05 -2.61
N ILE A 359 18.40 -10.20 -1.72
CA ILE A 359 19.23 -9.18 -1.06
C ILE A 359 20.28 -9.83 -0.17
N ILE A 360 19.90 -10.85 0.58
CA ILE A 360 20.83 -11.60 1.45
C ILE A 360 21.89 -12.34 0.60
N ASP A 361 21.49 -12.98 -0.49
CA ASP A 361 22.42 -13.68 -1.38
C ASP A 361 23.47 -12.74 -2.00
N GLU A 362 23.04 -11.57 -2.50
CA GLU A 362 23.96 -10.56 -3.06
C GLU A 362 24.91 -10.00 -1.99
N TYR A 363 24.41 -9.80 -0.77
CA TYR A 363 25.24 -9.35 0.34
C TYR A 363 26.26 -10.43 0.75
N LEU A 364 25.86 -11.69 0.90
CA LEU A 364 26.74 -12.78 1.28
C LEU A 364 27.83 -13.01 0.22
N LYS A 365 27.47 -12.99 -1.05
CA LYS A 365 28.41 -13.05 -2.17
C LYS A 365 29.46 -11.94 -2.12
N HIS A 366 29.03 -10.71 -1.79
CA HIS A 366 29.95 -9.60 -1.59
C HIS A 366 30.89 -9.84 -0.40
N GLN A 367 30.39 -10.36 0.71
CA GLN A 367 31.22 -10.65 1.90
C GLN A 367 32.22 -11.77 1.63
N GLU A 368 31.85 -12.80 0.89
CA GLU A 368 32.79 -13.84 0.44
C GLU A 368 33.92 -13.27 -0.44
N GLU A 369 33.58 -12.34 -1.36
CA GLU A 369 34.58 -11.64 -2.17
C GLU A 369 35.52 -10.78 -1.31
N VAL A 370 34.96 -9.99 -0.39
CA VAL A 370 35.73 -9.13 0.53
C VAL A 370 36.66 -9.96 1.40
N LEU A 371 36.19 -11.07 1.98
CA LEU A 371 36.97 -11.96 2.81
C LEU A 371 38.09 -12.64 2.01
N THR A 372 37.80 -13.12 0.81
CA THR A 372 38.77 -13.73 -0.09
C THR A 372 39.88 -12.74 -0.49
N ARG A 373 39.51 -11.51 -0.85
CA ARG A 373 40.48 -10.47 -1.24
C ARG A 373 41.30 -10.01 -0.03
N ARG A 374 40.70 -9.83 1.15
CA ARG A 374 41.43 -9.56 2.41
C ARG A 374 42.45 -10.66 2.71
N THR A 375 42.03 -11.92 2.65
CA THR A 375 42.89 -13.05 2.93
C THR A 375 44.06 -13.14 1.95
N ARG A 376 43.85 -12.88 0.65
CA ARG A 376 44.93 -12.79 -0.36
C ARG A 376 45.89 -11.65 -0.08
N TYR A 377 45.38 -10.49 0.34
CA TYR A 377 46.23 -9.37 0.70
C TYR A 377 47.06 -9.67 1.93
N ASP A 378 46.47 -10.22 3.00
CA ASP A 378 47.15 -10.59 4.24
C ASP A 378 48.15 -11.73 3.98
N LEU A 379 47.84 -12.74 3.14
CA LEU A 379 48.72 -13.77 2.69
C LEU A 379 49.97 -13.19 1.97
N LYS A 380 49.73 -12.30 1.00
CA LYS A 380 50.82 -11.66 0.24
C LYS A 380 51.73 -10.86 1.19
N LYS A 381 51.17 -10.11 2.14
CA LYS A 381 51.92 -9.34 3.12
C LYS A 381 52.72 -10.25 4.08
N ALA A 382 52.12 -11.35 4.51
CA ALA A 382 52.82 -12.34 5.34
C ALA A 382 53.96 -13.00 4.59
N GLN A 383 53.75 -13.39 3.32
CA GLN A 383 54.79 -13.94 2.46
C GLN A 383 55.92 -12.97 2.18
N GLU A 384 55.61 -11.70 1.85
CA GLU A 384 56.61 -10.66 1.65
C GLU A 384 57.46 -10.46 2.91
N ARG A 385 56.85 -10.48 4.11
CA ARG A 385 57.56 -10.32 5.39
C ARG A 385 58.35 -11.56 5.76
N ALA A 386 57.82 -12.77 5.60
CA ALA A 386 58.51 -14.03 5.86
C ALA A 386 59.75 -14.17 4.97
N HIS A 387 59.62 -13.80 3.68
CA HIS A 387 60.73 -13.79 2.73
C HIS A 387 61.89 -12.85 3.15
N LEU A 388 61.54 -11.64 3.67
CA LEU A 388 62.54 -10.75 4.22
C LEU A 388 63.24 -11.34 5.46
N LEU A 389 62.42 -11.95 6.37
CA LEU A 389 62.97 -12.56 7.57
C LEU A 389 63.87 -13.74 7.29
N GLU A 390 63.55 -14.57 6.27
CA GLU A 390 64.43 -15.66 5.82
C GLU A 390 65.82 -15.15 5.44
N GLY A 391 65.88 -14.08 4.63
CA GLY A 391 67.14 -13.43 4.27
C GLY A 391 67.92 -12.88 5.48
N LEU A 392 67.18 -12.29 6.43
CA LEU A 392 67.79 -11.73 7.67
C LEU A 392 68.32 -12.86 8.60
N LEU A 393 67.64 -14.02 8.67
CA LEU A 393 68.06 -15.18 9.45
C LEU A 393 69.31 -15.81 8.84
N ILE A 394 69.36 -15.96 7.52
CA ILE A 394 70.55 -16.43 6.79
C ILE A 394 71.74 -15.49 7.08
N ALA A 395 71.53 -14.17 7.05
CA ALA A 395 72.58 -13.22 7.34
C ALA A 395 73.05 -13.29 8.80
N GLN A 396 72.15 -13.54 9.73
CA GLN A 396 72.46 -13.61 11.17
C GLN A 396 73.21 -14.89 11.54
N ASP A 397 72.88 -16.03 10.88
CA ASP A 397 73.57 -17.28 11.03
C ASP A 397 75.00 -17.23 10.47
N ASN A 398 75.27 -16.31 9.51
CA ASN A 398 76.55 -16.11 8.88
C ASN A 398 77.13 -14.72 9.09
N ILE A 399 76.92 -14.14 10.28
CA ILE A 399 77.12 -12.71 10.54
C ILE A 399 78.56 -12.26 10.27
N ASP A 400 79.57 -13.03 10.67
CA ASP A 400 80.96 -12.70 10.48
C ASP A 400 81.33 -12.59 8.98
N GLU A 401 80.81 -13.49 8.17
CA GLU A 401 81.00 -13.51 6.72
C GLU A 401 80.31 -12.32 6.06
N VAL A 402 79.05 -12.01 6.50
CA VAL A 402 78.30 -10.89 5.99
C VAL A 402 79.05 -9.56 6.31
N ILE A 403 79.55 -9.39 7.52
CA ILE A 403 80.35 -8.23 7.93
C ILE A 403 81.60 -8.13 7.09
N HIS A 404 82.30 -9.25 6.87
CA HIS A 404 83.51 -9.29 6.05
C HIS A 404 83.26 -8.87 4.57
N ILE A 405 82.20 -9.36 3.97
CA ILE A 405 81.74 -9.03 2.60
C ILE A 405 81.45 -7.53 2.50
N ILE A 406 80.64 -6.97 3.47
CA ILE A 406 80.20 -5.55 3.48
C ILE A 406 81.45 -4.64 3.62
N ARG A 407 82.38 -5.00 4.52
CA ARG A 407 83.56 -4.19 4.78
C ARG A 407 84.62 -4.27 3.65
N SER A 408 84.68 -5.36 2.94
CA SER A 408 85.63 -5.57 1.83
C SER A 408 85.10 -5.12 0.46
N ALA A 409 83.82 -4.80 0.35
CA ALA A 409 83.18 -4.34 -0.84
C ALA A 409 83.41 -2.83 -1.05
N TYR A 410 83.61 -2.38 -2.30
CA TYR A 410 83.75 -0.98 -2.64
C TYR A 410 82.39 -0.34 -2.99
N ASP A 411 81.61 -1.03 -3.84
CA ASP A 411 80.36 -0.58 -4.34
C ASP A 411 79.42 -1.78 -4.70
N ASP A 412 79.94 -3.00 -4.58
CA ASP A 412 79.37 -4.26 -5.01
C ASP A 412 78.84 -5.16 -3.90
N ALA A 413 78.74 -4.64 -2.66
CA ALA A 413 78.34 -5.41 -1.47
C ALA A 413 77.04 -6.17 -1.69
N LYS A 414 76.04 -5.52 -2.27
CA LYS A 414 74.74 -6.13 -2.55
C LYS A 414 74.86 -7.35 -3.46
N GLN A 415 75.59 -7.21 -4.58
CA GLN A 415 75.75 -8.29 -5.54
C GLN A 415 76.51 -9.46 -4.92
N ARG A 416 77.58 -9.22 -4.15
CA ARG A 416 78.35 -10.26 -3.46
C ARG A 416 77.56 -11.05 -2.47
N LEU A 417 76.62 -10.34 -1.69
CA LEU A 417 75.67 -10.98 -0.75
C LEU A 417 74.70 -11.90 -1.52
N MET A 418 74.14 -11.40 -2.63
CA MET A 418 73.23 -12.18 -3.50
C MET A 418 73.91 -13.44 -4.04
N ASP A 419 75.12 -13.31 -4.61
CA ASP A 419 75.86 -14.44 -5.19
C ASP A 419 76.27 -15.46 -4.14
N ARG A 420 76.72 -15.01 -2.97
CA ARG A 420 77.24 -15.89 -1.91
C ARG A 420 76.15 -16.65 -1.19
N PHE A 421 75.06 -16.01 -0.81
CA PHE A 421 74.00 -16.60 -0.01
C PHE A 421 72.74 -16.94 -0.82
N LYS A 422 72.79 -16.78 -2.16
CA LYS A 422 71.66 -16.97 -3.08
C LYS A 422 70.42 -16.16 -2.69
N LEU A 423 70.67 -14.94 -2.22
CA LEU A 423 69.63 -13.99 -1.86
C LEU A 423 69.12 -13.22 -3.06
N ASP A 424 67.89 -12.78 -3.00
CA ASP A 424 67.36 -11.84 -3.99
C ASP A 424 67.72 -10.37 -3.68
N ASP A 425 67.35 -9.46 -4.61
CA ASP A 425 67.66 -8.04 -4.52
C ASP A 425 67.05 -7.42 -3.24
N VAL A 426 65.83 -7.81 -2.86
CA VAL A 426 65.08 -7.27 -1.72
C VAL A 426 65.69 -7.75 -0.38
N GLN A 427 66.06 -9.05 -0.30
CA GLN A 427 66.69 -9.63 0.88
C GLN A 427 68.10 -9.03 1.10
N ALA A 428 68.88 -8.92 0.04
CA ALA A 428 70.20 -8.34 0.11
C ALA A 428 70.19 -6.87 0.55
N GLN A 429 69.25 -6.11 0.04
CA GLN A 429 69.02 -4.71 0.47
C GLN A 429 68.63 -4.63 1.95
N ALA A 430 67.72 -5.47 2.43
CA ALA A 430 67.28 -5.52 3.83
C ALA A 430 68.46 -5.85 4.76
N ILE A 431 69.41 -6.68 4.35
CA ILE A 431 70.62 -7.00 5.10
C ILE A 431 71.54 -5.75 5.19
N LEU A 432 71.72 -5.01 4.07
CA LEU A 432 72.51 -3.79 4.06
C LEU A 432 71.91 -2.68 4.95
N ASP A 433 70.59 -2.61 5.00
CA ASP A 433 69.84 -1.65 5.83
C ASP A 433 69.71 -2.06 7.32
N MET A 434 70.24 -3.26 7.67
CA MET A 434 70.21 -3.79 9.04
C MET A 434 71.00 -2.91 10.03
N ARG A 435 70.37 -2.57 11.13
CA ARG A 435 70.99 -1.80 12.20
C ARG A 435 71.96 -2.69 13.02
N LEU A 436 73.11 -2.18 13.43
CA LEU A 436 74.10 -2.89 14.25
C LEU A 436 73.49 -3.52 15.50
N LYS A 437 72.48 -2.93 16.06
CA LYS A 437 71.76 -3.45 17.24
C LYS A 437 71.05 -4.79 16.93
N ALA A 438 70.61 -5.01 15.73
CA ALA A 438 69.90 -6.25 15.29
C ALA A 438 70.85 -7.48 15.26
N LEU A 439 72.16 -7.31 15.47
CA LEU A 439 73.13 -8.37 15.52
C LEU A 439 73.24 -9.08 16.88
N GLN A 440 72.45 -8.71 17.86
CA GLN A 440 72.42 -9.34 19.18
C GLN A 440 71.68 -10.67 19.14
N GLY A 441 72.12 -11.69 19.89
CA GLY A 441 71.49 -13.03 19.93
C GLY A 441 70.02 -13.06 20.33
N LEU A 442 69.60 -12.13 21.22
CA LEU A 442 68.18 -11.94 21.60
C LEU A 442 67.28 -11.50 20.44
N ASP A 443 67.82 -10.78 19.46
CA ASP A 443 67.04 -10.35 18.27
C ASP A 443 66.89 -11.50 17.25
N ARG A 444 67.84 -12.47 17.23
CA ARG A 444 67.71 -13.72 16.42
C ARG A 444 66.52 -14.55 16.89
N GLU A 445 66.34 -14.77 18.20
CA GLU A 445 65.22 -15.53 18.72
C GLU A 445 63.87 -14.84 18.39
N LYS A 446 63.82 -13.50 18.43
CA LYS A 446 62.64 -12.77 18.03
C LYS A 446 62.32 -12.87 16.55
N LEU A 447 63.34 -12.80 15.68
CA LEU A 447 63.18 -12.95 14.24
C LEU A 447 62.71 -14.36 13.88
N GLN A 448 63.25 -15.39 14.57
CA GLN A 448 62.80 -16.76 14.38
C GLN A 448 61.36 -16.95 14.84
N SER A 449 60.97 -16.44 16.00
CA SER A 449 59.60 -16.50 16.51
C SER A 449 58.61 -15.76 15.58
N GLU A 450 59.01 -14.60 15.05
CA GLU A 450 58.20 -13.85 14.08
C GLU A 450 58.05 -14.64 12.77
N TYR A 451 59.13 -15.29 12.30
CA TYR A 451 59.08 -16.13 11.10
C TYR A 451 58.15 -17.32 11.29
N ASP A 452 58.28 -18.04 12.39
CA ASP A 452 57.45 -19.22 12.67
C ASP A 452 55.94 -18.83 12.79
N GLU A 453 55.63 -17.69 13.46
CA GLU A 453 54.27 -17.15 13.51
C GLU A 453 53.70 -16.78 12.13
N LEU A 454 54.58 -16.26 11.22
CA LEU A 454 54.15 -15.91 9.87
C LEU A 454 53.92 -17.18 9.02
N GLU A 455 54.78 -18.22 9.15
CA GLU A 455 54.58 -19.49 8.47
C GLU A 455 53.26 -20.16 8.89
N GLU A 456 52.88 -20.10 10.18
CA GLU A 456 51.61 -20.59 10.66
C GLU A 456 50.43 -19.77 10.04
N LYS A 457 50.55 -18.43 9.99
CA LYS A 457 49.56 -17.57 9.34
C LYS A 457 49.46 -17.83 7.83
N ILE A 458 50.60 -18.00 7.12
CA ILE A 458 50.62 -18.31 5.70
C ILE A 458 49.91 -19.65 5.43
N LYS A 459 50.22 -20.67 6.23
CA LYS A 459 49.52 -21.95 6.15
C LYS A 459 48.02 -21.83 6.36
N TYR A 460 47.60 -21.09 7.40
CA TYR A 460 46.19 -20.83 7.69
C TYR A 460 45.48 -20.10 6.53
N TYR A 461 46.10 -19.06 5.96
CA TYR A 461 45.52 -18.33 4.84
C TYR A 461 45.42 -19.17 3.57
N LEU A 462 46.38 -20.01 3.31
CA LEU A 462 46.34 -20.96 2.15
C LEU A 462 45.21 -21.98 2.34
N GLU A 463 45.07 -22.55 3.54
CA GLU A 463 43.97 -23.47 3.86
C GLU A 463 42.59 -22.77 3.75
N LEU A 464 42.47 -21.50 4.20
CA LEU A 464 41.26 -20.75 4.12
C LEU A 464 40.84 -20.44 2.67
N LEU A 465 41.82 -20.14 1.80
CA LEU A 465 41.58 -19.89 0.37
C LEU A 465 41.28 -21.17 -0.43
N ALA A 466 41.71 -22.34 0.05
CA ALA A 466 41.49 -23.64 -0.59
C ALA A 466 40.14 -24.28 -0.21
N ASP A 467 39.54 -23.90 0.90
CA ASP A 467 38.32 -24.53 1.45
C ASP A 467 37.19 -23.48 1.66
N GLU A 468 36.20 -23.51 0.78
CA GLU A 468 35.04 -22.64 0.83
C GLU A 468 34.25 -22.78 2.15
N ASN A 469 34.19 -23.97 2.74
CA ASN A 469 33.49 -24.19 4.00
C ASN A 469 34.21 -23.50 5.18
N LYS A 470 35.54 -23.50 5.19
CA LYS A 470 36.31 -22.74 6.18
C LYS A 470 36.10 -21.25 6.02
N LEU A 471 36.03 -20.76 4.78
CA LEU A 471 35.77 -19.35 4.48
C LEU A 471 34.39 -18.96 4.98
N LYS A 472 33.36 -19.74 4.74
CA LYS A 472 31.99 -19.53 5.24
C LYS A 472 31.93 -19.58 6.77
N ALA A 473 32.69 -20.48 7.42
CA ALA A 473 32.75 -20.54 8.88
C ALA A 473 33.37 -19.28 9.51
N VAL A 474 34.42 -18.72 8.88
CA VAL A 474 35.02 -17.44 9.34
C VAL A 474 34.01 -16.29 9.15
N LEU A 475 33.37 -16.21 7.98
CA LEU A 475 32.36 -15.19 7.70
C LEU A 475 31.21 -15.26 8.71
N ARG A 476 30.70 -16.47 8.99
CA ARG A 476 29.70 -16.73 10.02
C ARG A 476 30.14 -16.21 11.40
N GLY A 477 31.36 -16.51 11.82
CA GLY A 477 31.92 -16.04 13.09
C GLY A 477 32.00 -14.52 13.20
N GLU A 478 32.47 -13.85 12.15
CA GLU A 478 32.55 -12.38 12.09
C GLU A 478 31.19 -11.70 12.13
N MET A 479 30.16 -12.26 11.47
CA MET A 479 28.79 -11.77 11.53
C MET A 479 28.19 -11.89 12.95
N ILE A 480 28.42 -13.04 13.61
CA ILE A 480 27.95 -13.27 14.99
C ILE A 480 28.63 -12.29 15.95
N GLU A 481 29.92 -12.01 15.77
CA GLU A 481 30.63 -10.99 16.58
C GLU A 481 29.95 -9.61 16.48
N ILE A 482 29.61 -9.19 15.26
CA ILE A 482 28.94 -7.89 15.04
C ILE A 482 27.52 -7.90 15.64
N ARG A 483 26.78 -9.00 15.48
CA ARG A 483 25.45 -9.19 16.07
C ARG A 483 25.49 -9.01 17.60
N ASP A 484 26.43 -9.67 18.24
CA ASP A 484 26.53 -9.68 19.71
C ASP A 484 27.05 -8.35 20.26
N LYS A 485 27.93 -7.66 19.51
CA LYS A 485 28.50 -6.37 19.91
C LYS A 485 27.55 -5.19 19.72
N PHE A 486 26.74 -5.16 18.66
CA PHE A 486 25.93 -4.01 18.25
C PHE A 486 24.43 -4.28 18.23
N GLY A 487 24.02 -5.54 18.31
CA GLY A 487 22.60 -5.90 18.23
C GLY A 487 21.83 -5.51 19.49
N ASP A 488 20.67 -4.91 19.28
CA ASP A 488 19.72 -4.52 20.33
C ASP A 488 18.39 -5.27 20.19
N LYS A 489 17.43 -4.97 21.06
CA LYS A 489 16.08 -5.51 20.99
C LYS A 489 15.26 -4.79 19.91
N ARG A 490 14.31 -5.52 19.32
CA ARG A 490 13.30 -4.96 18.42
C ARG A 490 12.59 -3.77 19.07
N LYS A 491 12.40 -2.69 18.33
CA LYS A 491 11.71 -1.48 18.77
C LYS A 491 10.24 -1.46 18.34
N THR A 492 9.96 -1.91 17.12
CA THR A 492 8.61 -1.93 16.53
C THR A 492 7.89 -3.23 16.88
N GLU A 493 6.69 -3.13 17.43
CA GLU A 493 5.82 -4.25 17.71
C GLU A 493 5.09 -4.70 16.42
N ILE A 494 4.86 -6.00 16.27
CA ILE A 494 4.05 -6.54 15.18
C ILE A 494 2.84 -7.21 15.83
N GLN A 495 1.67 -6.66 15.60
CA GLN A 495 0.41 -7.24 16.05
C GLN A 495 -0.22 -8.04 14.92
N GLU A 496 -0.62 -9.26 15.22
CA GLU A 496 -1.48 -10.01 14.31
C GLU A 496 -2.85 -9.34 14.34
N ILE A 497 -3.39 -9.03 13.18
CA ILE A 497 -4.78 -8.63 13.10
C ILE A 497 -5.55 -9.95 13.19
N GLU A 498 -6.13 -10.25 14.33
CA GLU A 498 -7.40 -10.97 14.34
C GLU A 498 -8.35 -10.03 13.62
N ASP A 499 -8.88 -10.47 12.49
CA ASP A 499 -9.73 -9.74 11.55
C ASP A 499 -9.95 -8.25 11.89
N GLU A 500 -9.76 -7.36 10.94
CA GLU A 500 -10.01 -5.93 11.13
C GLU A 500 -11.20 -5.79 12.08
N ILE A 501 -10.98 -5.22 13.29
CA ILE A 501 -12.11 -4.76 14.11
C ILE A 501 -12.78 -3.72 13.25
N ASP A 502 -13.73 -4.16 12.47
CA ASP A 502 -14.48 -3.27 11.60
C ASP A 502 -15.21 -2.31 12.55
N ILE A 503 -15.36 -1.08 12.17
CA ILE A 503 -16.23 -0.13 12.89
C ILE A 503 -17.61 -0.77 13.15
N GLU A 504 -17.95 -1.73 12.34
CA GLU A 504 -19.12 -2.58 12.40
C GLU A 504 -19.20 -3.37 13.73
N ASP A 505 -18.09 -3.90 14.26
CA ASP A 505 -18.06 -4.65 15.54
C ASP A 505 -18.29 -3.76 16.77
N LEU A 506 -18.17 -2.43 16.61
CA LEU A 506 -18.41 -1.44 17.66
C LEU A 506 -19.80 -0.81 17.58
N ILE A 507 -20.57 -1.12 16.55
CA ILE A 507 -21.93 -0.64 16.34
C ILE A 507 -22.86 -1.79 16.70
N GLU A 508 -23.77 -1.54 17.61
CA GLU A 508 -24.79 -2.52 18.00
C GLU A 508 -25.61 -2.92 16.75
N GLU A 509 -25.74 -4.22 16.55
CA GLU A 509 -26.52 -4.75 15.44
C GLU A 509 -28.00 -4.59 15.75
N GLU A 510 -28.67 -3.70 15.05
CA GLU A 510 -30.10 -3.44 15.20
C GLU A 510 -30.84 -3.68 13.88
N THR A 511 -32.01 -4.22 13.95
CA THR A 511 -32.94 -4.29 12.82
C THR A 511 -33.62 -2.93 12.65
N CYS A 512 -33.42 -2.30 11.52
CA CYS A 512 -33.95 -0.97 11.19
C CYS A 512 -34.83 -1.00 9.95
N ALA A 513 -35.83 -0.09 9.95
CA ALA A 513 -36.59 0.24 8.76
C ALA A 513 -35.88 1.37 8.01
N PHE A 514 -35.52 1.13 6.76
CA PHE A 514 -34.91 2.09 5.84
C PHE A 514 -35.96 2.62 4.88
N THR A 515 -36.17 3.94 4.82
CA THR A 515 -37.13 4.58 3.92
C THR A 515 -36.41 5.49 2.94
N LEU A 516 -36.75 5.38 1.68
CA LEU A 516 -36.32 6.27 0.61
C LEU A 516 -37.55 6.91 -0.02
N SER A 517 -37.62 8.25 -0.03
CA SER A 517 -38.71 8.97 -0.68
C SER A 517 -38.44 9.19 -2.17
N ASN A 518 -39.47 9.51 -2.95
CA ASN A 518 -39.38 9.81 -4.37
C ASN A 518 -38.48 11.03 -4.67
N GLN A 519 -38.51 12.04 -3.79
CA GLN A 519 -37.62 13.21 -3.88
C GLN A 519 -36.19 12.96 -3.35
N GLY A 520 -35.87 11.72 -2.99
CA GLY A 520 -34.52 11.32 -2.60
C GLY A 520 -34.19 11.66 -1.14
N TYR A 521 -35.11 11.60 -0.21
CA TYR A 521 -34.83 11.64 1.23
C TYR A 521 -34.72 10.23 1.78
N ILE A 522 -33.63 9.95 2.49
CA ILE A 522 -33.36 8.66 3.11
C ILE A 522 -33.24 8.80 4.63
N LYS A 523 -33.69 7.79 5.35
CA LYS A 523 -33.48 7.64 6.79
C LYS A 523 -33.55 6.19 7.23
N ARG A 524 -32.98 5.87 8.38
CA ARG A 524 -33.22 4.64 9.12
C ARG A 524 -33.92 4.92 10.43
N MET A 525 -34.65 3.95 10.95
CA MET A 525 -35.22 3.97 12.28
C MET A 525 -35.36 2.56 12.84
N PRO A 526 -35.16 2.34 14.15
CA PRO A 526 -35.33 1.02 14.78
C PRO A 526 -36.76 0.50 14.55
N VAL A 527 -36.89 -0.81 14.28
CA VAL A 527 -38.19 -1.43 14.00
C VAL A 527 -39.12 -1.39 15.22
N ASP A 528 -38.58 -1.41 16.42
CA ASP A 528 -39.33 -1.32 17.70
C ASP A 528 -40.16 -0.03 17.83
N THR A 529 -39.86 0.97 16.99
CA THR A 529 -40.65 2.23 16.93
C THR A 529 -42.00 2.04 16.22
N TYR A 530 -42.18 0.94 15.45
CA TYR A 530 -43.45 0.56 14.83
C TYR A 530 -44.20 -0.44 15.71
N ARG A 531 -44.93 0.06 16.75
CA ARG A 531 -45.82 -0.81 17.52
C ARG A 531 -46.97 -1.29 16.65
N THR A 532 -47.23 -2.62 16.67
CA THR A 532 -48.41 -3.25 16.07
C THR A 532 -49.69 -2.56 16.54
N GLN A 533 -50.51 -2.13 15.59
CA GLN A 533 -51.85 -1.59 15.90
C GLN A 533 -52.89 -2.66 15.62
N SER A 534 -53.88 -2.74 16.56
CA SER A 534 -55.02 -3.66 16.45
C SER A 534 -55.92 -3.29 15.25
N ARG A 535 -56.68 -4.27 14.72
CA ARG A 535 -57.67 -4.07 13.65
C ARG A 535 -58.60 -2.90 13.98
N GLY A 536 -58.69 -1.91 13.03
CA GLY A 536 -59.53 -0.70 13.15
C GLY A 536 -58.78 0.58 13.58
N GLY A 537 -57.44 0.53 13.77
CA GLY A 537 -56.60 1.69 14.02
C GLY A 537 -56.41 2.57 12.76
N ARG A 538 -56.32 3.86 12.92
CA ARG A 538 -55.89 4.78 11.86
C ARG A 538 -54.44 4.50 11.55
N GLY A 539 -54.10 4.30 10.26
CA GLY A 539 -52.71 4.15 9.79
C GLY A 539 -51.79 5.25 10.30
N VAL A 540 -50.54 4.90 10.52
CA VAL A 540 -49.52 5.81 11.08
C VAL A 540 -48.70 6.41 9.93
N ASN A 541 -48.59 7.75 9.88
CA ASN A 541 -47.69 8.39 8.91
C ASN A 541 -46.24 8.02 9.21
N ALA A 542 -45.58 7.37 8.23
CA ALA A 542 -44.19 6.97 8.35
C ALA A 542 -43.19 8.13 8.19
N GLN A 543 -43.65 9.26 7.65
CA GLN A 543 -42.76 10.40 7.34
C GLN A 543 -43.61 11.66 7.09
N ASN A 544 -43.20 12.84 7.60
CA ASN A 544 -43.75 14.11 7.17
C ASN A 544 -43.08 14.52 5.85
N LEU A 545 -43.79 14.32 4.77
CA LEU A 545 -43.34 14.64 3.43
C LEU A 545 -43.84 16.03 3.01
N LYS A 546 -43.21 16.70 2.06
CA LYS A 546 -43.77 17.88 1.38
C LYS A 546 -45.00 17.43 0.59
N GLU A 547 -45.94 18.36 0.34
CA GLU A 547 -46.93 18.17 -0.71
C GLU A 547 -46.23 17.68 -1.96
N GLU A 548 -46.60 16.53 -2.53
CA GLU A 548 -46.04 15.85 -3.70
C GLU A 548 -44.85 14.87 -3.48
N ASP A 549 -44.38 14.59 -2.24
CA ASP A 549 -43.41 13.54 -1.98
C ASP A 549 -44.07 12.29 -1.37
N TYR A 550 -43.53 11.10 -1.65
CA TYR A 550 -44.04 9.83 -1.09
C TYR A 550 -42.89 8.84 -0.86
N VAL A 551 -43.09 7.89 0.01
CA VAL A 551 -42.10 6.80 0.26
C VAL A 551 -42.04 5.92 -0.94
N LYS A 552 -40.92 5.94 -1.66
CA LYS A 552 -40.66 5.11 -2.85
C LYS A 552 -40.22 3.69 -2.47
N SER A 553 -39.47 3.54 -1.39
CA SER A 553 -38.97 2.24 -0.91
C SER A 553 -38.94 2.22 0.61
N LEU A 554 -39.48 1.14 1.18
CA LEU A 554 -39.38 0.79 2.59
C LEU A 554 -38.80 -0.62 2.68
N THR A 555 -37.68 -0.79 3.36
CA THR A 555 -37.03 -2.09 3.52
C THR A 555 -36.55 -2.27 4.93
N ILE A 556 -36.74 -3.46 5.48
CA ILE A 556 -36.23 -3.83 6.79
C ILE A 556 -34.91 -4.58 6.61
N ALA A 557 -33.90 -4.15 7.32
CA ALA A 557 -32.56 -4.71 7.24
C ALA A 557 -31.77 -4.44 8.51
N SER A 558 -30.66 -5.14 8.71
CA SER A 558 -29.72 -4.91 9.80
C SER A 558 -28.90 -3.64 9.54
N THR A 559 -28.49 -2.95 10.61
CA THR A 559 -27.47 -1.89 10.55
C THR A 559 -26.17 -2.36 9.90
N HIS A 560 -25.85 -3.65 9.95
CA HIS A 560 -24.64 -4.26 9.39
C HIS A 560 -24.78 -4.72 7.93
N ASP A 561 -25.98 -4.69 7.34
CA ASP A 561 -26.20 -5.10 5.97
C ASP A 561 -25.57 -4.14 4.95
N HIS A 562 -25.17 -4.70 3.80
CA HIS A 562 -24.69 -3.94 2.66
C HIS A 562 -25.86 -3.38 1.87
N MET A 563 -25.87 -2.08 1.64
CA MET A 563 -26.88 -1.37 0.85
C MET A 563 -26.27 -0.89 -0.45
N LEU A 564 -26.78 -1.37 -1.57
CA LEU A 564 -26.39 -1.00 -2.92
C LEU A 564 -27.45 -0.09 -3.53
N PHE A 565 -27.06 1.12 -3.85
CA PHE A 565 -27.93 2.13 -4.46
C PHE A 565 -27.61 2.25 -5.93
N PHE A 566 -28.52 1.81 -6.80
CA PHE A 566 -28.41 1.91 -8.24
C PHE A 566 -29.05 3.20 -8.74
N THR A 567 -28.37 3.86 -9.67
CA THR A 567 -28.82 5.13 -10.23
C THR A 567 -29.35 4.95 -11.65
N ASP A 568 -30.21 5.88 -12.07
CA ASP A 568 -30.73 5.96 -13.44
C ASP A 568 -29.64 6.10 -14.51
N GLN A 569 -28.44 6.58 -14.11
CA GLN A 569 -27.26 6.66 -15.00
C GLN A 569 -26.40 5.38 -15.01
N GLY A 570 -26.88 4.28 -14.44
CA GLY A 570 -26.21 2.97 -14.47
C GLY A 570 -25.01 2.85 -13.53
N ARG A 571 -24.94 3.67 -12.49
CA ARG A 571 -23.92 3.58 -11.43
C ARG A 571 -24.49 2.87 -10.20
N VAL A 572 -23.61 2.30 -9.38
CA VAL A 572 -23.95 1.73 -8.09
C VAL A 572 -23.06 2.33 -6.99
N HIS A 573 -23.68 2.75 -5.91
CA HIS A 573 -23.03 3.22 -4.69
C HIS A 573 -23.26 2.24 -3.56
N HIS A 574 -22.24 1.98 -2.76
CA HIS A 574 -22.29 1.06 -1.64
C HIS A 574 -22.21 1.81 -0.30
N ARG A 575 -23.10 1.44 0.61
CA ARG A 575 -23.07 1.88 2.03
C ARG A 575 -23.45 0.70 2.93
N LYS A 576 -23.01 0.75 4.17
CA LYS A 576 -23.52 -0.09 5.25
C LYS A 576 -24.78 0.55 5.89
N GLY A 577 -25.70 -0.26 6.41
CA GLY A 577 -26.93 0.25 7.01
C GLY A 577 -26.71 1.31 8.10
N TYR A 578 -25.70 1.10 8.96
CA TYR A 578 -25.34 2.09 10.01
C TYR A 578 -24.85 3.44 9.46
N GLN A 579 -24.45 3.52 8.20
CA GLN A 579 -24.02 4.79 7.56
C GLN A 579 -25.20 5.64 7.09
N ILE A 580 -26.41 5.08 7.11
CA ILE A 580 -27.64 5.85 6.82
C ILE A 580 -28.04 6.60 8.09
N PRO A 581 -28.24 7.93 8.04
CA PRO A 581 -28.61 8.72 9.20
C PRO A 581 -29.90 8.25 9.86
N GLU A 582 -29.87 8.13 11.18
CA GLU A 582 -31.06 7.84 11.98
C GLU A 582 -31.95 9.09 12.09
N ALA A 583 -33.22 8.89 11.99
CA ALA A 583 -34.18 9.98 12.16
C ALA A 583 -35.53 9.49 12.74
N GLY A 584 -36.14 10.28 13.54
CA GLY A 584 -37.44 9.97 14.16
C GLY A 584 -38.53 9.71 13.10
N ARG A 585 -39.62 9.04 13.56
CA ARG A 585 -40.73 8.61 12.69
C ARG A 585 -41.30 9.74 11.81
N THR A 586 -41.50 10.92 12.35
CA THR A 586 -42.10 12.08 11.66
C THR A 586 -41.07 12.94 10.90
N ALA A 587 -39.78 12.71 11.10
CA ALA A 587 -38.73 13.47 10.43
C ALA A 587 -38.64 13.11 8.94
N ARG A 588 -38.28 14.10 8.11
CA ARG A 588 -38.12 13.93 6.64
C ARG A 588 -36.97 12.99 6.30
N GLY A 589 -35.94 12.93 7.10
CA GLY A 589 -34.67 12.24 6.79
C GLY A 589 -33.66 13.17 6.12
N THR A 590 -32.58 12.58 5.62
CA THR A 590 -31.47 13.30 4.98
C THR A 590 -31.56 13.16 3.46
N ALA A 591 -31.29 14.25 2.73
CA ALA A 591 -31.24 14.18 1.27
C ALA A 591 -30.12 13.22 0.84
N ILE A 592 -30.44 12.30 -0.07
CA ILE A 592 -29.54 11.21 -0.48
C ILE A 592 -28.25 11.73 -1.11
N VAL A 593 -28.25 12.91 -1.71
CA VAL A 593 -27.06 13.60 -2.23
C VAL A 593 -26.03 13.94 -1.14
N ASN A 594 -26.45 14.00 0.13
CA ASN A 594 -25.55 14.18 1.28
C ASN A 594 -24.98 12.84 1.79
N VAL A 595 -25.56 11.72 1.38
CA VAL A 595 -25.13 10.36 1.74
C VAL A 595 -24.30 9.73 0.62
N LEU A 596 -24.70 9.98 -0.62
CA LEU A 596 -24.05 9.45 -1.82
C LEU A 596 -23.54 10.57 -2.73
N PRO A 597 -22.33 10.47 -3.31
CA PRO A 597 -21.78 11.44 -4.25
C PRO A 597 -22.44 11.25 -5.63
N LEU A 598 -23.67 11.72 -5.78
CA LEU A 598 -24.42 11.70 -7.02
C LEU A 598 -24.04 12.86 -7.93
N ASN A 599 -24.10 12.65 -9.25
CA ASN A 599 -23.93 13.70 -10.23
C ASN A 599 -25.17 14.63 -10.27
N PRO A 600 -25.06 15.85 -10.79
CA PRO A 600 -26.23 16.69 -11.02
C PRO A 600 -27.27 16.00 -11.93
N GLY A 601 -28.52 15.90 -11.46
CA GLY A 601 -29.60 15.23 -12.19
C GLY A 601 -29.62 13.70 -12.08
N GLU A 602 -28.69 13.09 -11.34
CA GLU A 602 -28.68 11.64 -11.10
C GLU A 602 -29.62 11.28 -9.95
N SER A 603 -30.45 10.25 -10.13
CA SER A 603 -31.43 9.78 -9.16
C SER A 603 -31.27 8.29 -8.84
N VAL A 604 -31.61 7.89 -7.61
CA VAL A 604 -31.61 6.47 -7.22
C VAL A 604 -32.88 5.80 -7.71
N THR A 605 -32.71 4.73 -8.50
CA THR A 605 -33.80 3.94 -9.10
C THR A 605 -34.12 2.68 -8.33
N ALA A 606 -33.10 1.99 -7.81
CA ALA A 606 -33.27 0.75 -7.08
C ALA A 606 -32.30 0.66 -5.90
N MET A 607 -32.71 -0.03 -4.83
CA MET A 607 -31.94 -0.34 -3.67
C MET A 607 -31.93 -1.86 -3.46
N VAL A 608 -30.75 -2.45 -3.41
CA VAL A 608 -30.55 -3.87 -3.13
C VAL A 608 -29.78 -4.02 -1.84
N ILE A 609 -30.31 -4.83 -0.92
CA ILE A 609 -29.70 -5.07 0.40
C ILE A 609 -29.23 -6.52 0.48
N THR A 610 -28.07 -6.73 1.08
CA THR A 610 -27.54 -8.07 1.32
C THR A 610 -26.67 -8.10 2.55
N ARG A 611 -26.67 -9.23 3.25
CA ARG A 611 -25.75 -9.54 4.33
C ARG A 611 -24.38 -9.88 3.78
N GLU A 612 -24.33 -10.69 2.74
CA GLU A 612 -23.14 -11.18 2.08
C GLU A 612 -23.28 -11.15 0.56
N PHE A 613 -22.15 -11.13 -0.14
CA PHE A 613 -22.09 -11.21 -1.59
C PHE A 613 -21.89 -12.67 -1.98
N ASP A 614 -22.98 -13.35 -2.37
CA ASP A 614 -22.92 -14.75 -2.82
C ASP A 614 -22.39 -14.84 -4.27
N GLU A 615 -21.49 -15.79 -4.51
CA GLU A 615 -20.92 -16.06 -5.84
C GLU A 615 -21.92 -16.70 -6.80
N ASN A 616 -22.96 -17.35 -6.27
CA ASN A 616 -24.00 -18.01 -7.06
C ASN A 616 -25.19 -17.10 -7.39
N GLU A 617 -25.16 -15.85 -6.95
CA GLU A 617 -26.23 -14.89 -7.21
C GLU A 617 -25.84 -13.90 -8.29
N PHE A 618 -26.86 -13.41 -8.98
CA PHE A 618 -26.72 -12.47 -10.08
C PHE A 618 -27.66 -11.28 -9.88
N LEU A 619 -27.35 -10.19 -10.58
CA LEU A 619 -28.26 -9.07 -10.72
C LEU A 619 -28.64 -8.92 -12.20
N MET A 620 -29.94 -8.89 -12.44
CA MET A 620 -30.54 -8.55 -13.71
C MET A 620 -30.90 -7.07 -13.72
N MET A 621 -30.24 -6.29 -14.56
CA MET A 621 -30.49 -4.86 -14.75
C MET A 621 -31.36 -4.68 -16.00
N VAL A 622 -32.33 -3.78 -15.91
CA VAL A 622 -33.29 -3.52 -17.00
C VAL A 622 -33.36 -2.03 -17.27
N THR A 623 -33.20 -1.64 -18.52
CA THR A 623 -33.28 -0.24 -18.95
C THR A 623 -34.65 0.10 -19.56
N ARG A 624 -34.95 1.38 -19.61
CA ARG A 624 -36.19 1.93 -20.17
C ARG A 624 -36.39 1.56 -21.65
N LYS A 625 -35.29 1.50 -22.44
CA LYS A 625 -35.30 1.08 -23.85
C LYS A 625 -35.28 -0.43 -24.05
N GLY A 626 -35.46 -1.22 -22.99
CA GLY A 626 -35.60 -2.66 -23.05
C GLY A 626 -34.30 -3.44 -23.20
N THR A 627 -33.17 -2.83 -22.87
CA THR A 627 -31.90 -3.53 -22.75
C THR A 627 -31.83 -4.21 -21.38
N VAL A 628 -31.30 -5.44 -21.34
CA VAL A 628 -31.10 -6.22 -20.14
C VAL A 628 -29.65 -6.65 -20.00
N LYS A 629 -29.16 -6.72 -18.75
CA LYS A 629 -27.80 -7.13 -18.43
C LYS A 629 -27.78 -7.99 -17.20
N ARG A 630 -27.10 -9.13 -17.28
CA ARG A 630 -26.86 -10.02 -16.15
C ARG A 630 -25.38 -9.90 -15.71
N ILE A 631 -25.17 -9.72 -14.41
CA ILE A 631 -23.83 -9.56 -13.80
C ILE A 631 -23.73 -10.41 -12.53
N PRO A 632 -22.58 -11.05 -12.22
CA PRO A 632 -22.39 -11.73 -10.95
C PRO A 632 -22.47 -10.71 -9.80
N PHE A 633 -23.22 -11.04 -8.76
CA PHE A 633 -23.46 -10.13 -7.63
C PHE A 633 -22.16 -9.75 -6.94
N VAL A 634 -21.25 -10.71 -6.74
CA VAL A 634 -19.92 -10.48 -6.14
C VAL A 634 -19.09 -9.43 -6.87
N SER A 635 -19.28 -9.21 -8.16
CA SER A 635 -18.55 -8.23 -8.96
C SER A 635 -18.82 -6.77 -8.58
N LEU A 636 -19.90 -6.53 -7.81
CA LEU A 636 -20.28 -5.20 -7.30
C LEU A 636 -19.76 -4.92 -5.89
N LYS A 637 -19.07 -5.87 -5.26
CA LYS A 637 -18.38 -5.63 -3.98
C LYS A 637 -17.29 -4.56 -4.17
N THR A 638 -17.48 -3.40 -3.55
CA THR A 638 -16.55 -2.27 -3.70
C THR A 638 -16.50 -1.40 -2.44
N ASN A 639 -15.30 -0.93 -2.13
CA ASN A 639 -15.08 0.05 -1.05
C ASN A 639 -14.90 1.48 -1.62
N ARG A 640 -15.11 1.69 -2.92
CA ARG A 640 -14.95 3.01 -3.56
C ARG A 640 -16.11 3.93 -3.20
N LYS A 641 -15.83 5.01 -2.48
CA LYS A 641 -16.82 6.02 -2.07
C LYS A 641 -17.52 6.69 -3.25
N ALA A 642 -16.83 6.88 -4.36
CA ALA A 642 -17.37 7.53 -5.56
C ALA A 642 -18.36 6.65 -6.35
N GLY A 643 -18.60 5.40 -5.93
CA GLY A 643 -19.37 4.43 -6.68
C GLY A 643 -18.61 3.85 -7.87
N ILE A 644 -19.23 2.85 -8.51
CA ILE A 644 -18.70 2.19 -9.70
C ILE A 644 -19.79 2.11 -10.77
N ARG A 645 -19.38 1.95 -12.03
CA ARG A 645 -20.31 1.69 -13.14
C ARG A 645 -20.82 0.25 -13.03
N ALA A 646 -22.11 0.08 -13.11
CA ALA A 646 -22.77 -1.22 -13.12
C ALA A 646 -23.22 -1.63 -14.53
N ILE A 647 -23.63 -0.66 -15.36
CA ILE A 647 -24.02 -0.84 -16.75
C ILE A 647 -23.63 0.40 -17.56
N THR A 648 -23.25 0.22 -18.81
CA THR A 648 -23.09 1.31 -19.78
C THR A 648 -24.41 1.51 -20.50
N LEU A 649 -24.98 2.71 -20.41
CA LEU A 649 -26.24 3.07 -21.03
C LEU A 649 -26.01 3.74 -22.38
N ASP A 650 -26.92 3.51 -23.32
CA ASP A 650 -27.00 4.25 -24.57
C ASP A 650 -27.50 5.68 -24.30
N GLU A 651 -27.30 6.58 -25.27
CA GLU A 651 -27.76 7.95 -25.19
C GLU A 651 -29.31 7.99 -24.99
N ASP A 652 -29.80 8.77 -24.01
CA ASP A 652 -31.20 8.88 -23.60
C ASP A 652 -31.85 7.57 -23.06
N ASP A 653 -31.04 6.61 -22.60
CA ASP A 653 -31.56 5.45 -21.88
C ASP A 653 -31.33 5.57 -20.37
N HIS A 654 -32.20 4.96 -19.58
CA HIS A 654 -32.14 5.00 -18.13
C HIS A 654 -32.30 3.60 -17.54
N LEU A 655 -31.53 3.31 -16.50
CA LEU A 655 -31.74 2.12 -15.67
C LEU A 655 -33.03 2.30 -14.88
N ILE A 656 -33.99 1.36 -15.04
CA ILE A 656 -35.29 1.48 -14.35
C ILE A 656 -35.46 0.43 -13.24
N ASN A 657 -34.86 -0.75 -13.38
CA ASN A 657 -34.99 -1.79 -12.37
C ASN A 657 -33.73 -2.64 -12.24
N VAL A 658 -33.51 -3.19 -11.04
CA VAL A 658 -32.43 -4.15 -10.71
C VAL A 658 -33.07 -5.28 -9.91
N ILE A 659 -32.94 -6.50 -10.37
CA ILE A 659 -33.55 -7.69 -9.79
C ILE A 659 -32.45 -8.65 -9.35
N ARG A 660 -32.53 -9.16 -8.14
CA ARG A 660 -31.62 -10.21 -7.62
C ARG A 660 -32.15 -11.57 -8.08
N THR A 661 -31.27 -12.38 -8.67
CA THR A 661 -31.59 -13.68 -9.25
C THR A 661 -30.61 -14.75 -8.79
N ASN A 662 -31.03 -16.02 -8.85
CA ASN A 662 -30.29 -17.17 -8.35
C ASN A 662 -29.59 -18.02 -9.42
N GLY A 663 -29.62 -17.58 -10.68
CA GLY A 663 -28.99 -18.27 -11.81
C GLY A 663 -29.95 -19.07 -12.70
N ASP A 664 -31.20 -19.25 -12.29
CA ASP A 664 -32.22 -19.99 -13.10
C ASP A 664 -33.62 -19.38 -12.95
N ASP A 665 -33.72 -18.09 -12.74
CA ASP A 665 -34.99 -17.41 -12.58
C ASP A 665 -35.57 -16.95 -13.92
N ASP A 666 -36.91 -17.00 -14.04
CA ASP A 666 -37.63 -16.39 -15.12
C ASP A 666 -37.92 -14.90 -14.81
N ILE A 667 -37.71 -14.06 -15.81
CA ILE A 667 -37.87 -12.60 -15.72
C ILE A 667 -39.01 -12.14 -16.62
N VAL A 668 -39.96 -11.38 -16.08
CA VAL A 668 -41.04 -10.75 -16.85
C VAL A 668 -40.77 -9.27 -17.02
N LEU A 669 -40.79 -8.80 -18.26
CA LEU A 669 -40.74 -7.38 -18.64
C LEU A 669 -42.11 -6.95 -19.17
N ALA A 670 -42.60 -5.77 -18.77
CA ALA A 670 -43.82 -5.18 -19.28
C ALA A 670 -43.59 -3.78 -19.86
N THR A 671 -44.30 -3.46 -20.96
CA THR A 671 -44.16 -2.18 -21.66
C THR A 671 -45.37 -1.26 -21.49
N ALA A 672 -45.16 0.04 -21.70
CA ALA A 672 -46.21 1.07 -21.62
C ALA A 672 -47.36 0.78 -22.61
N PHE A 673 -47.10 0.23 -23.80
CA PHE A 673 -48.11 -0.08 -24.78
C PHE A 673 -48.77 -1.45 -24.60
N GLY A 674 -48.57 -2.06 -23.39
CA GLY A 674 -49.29 -3.22 -22.95
C GLY A 674 -48.78 -4.54 -23.53
N TYR A 675 -47.50 -4.68 -23.79
CA TYR A 675 -46.86 -5.94 -24.11
C TYR A 675 -46.06 -6.45 -22.90
N ALA A 676 -45.85 -7.75 -22.79
CA ALA A 676 -44.99 -8.37 -21.80
C ALA A 676 -44.28 -9.58 -22.40
N ILE A 677 -43.06 -9.81 -21.98
CA ILE A 677 -42.24 -10.96 -22.30
C ILE A 677 -41.73 -11.61 -21.02
N CYS A 678 -41.81 -12.95 -20.96
CA CYS A 678 -41.23 -13.73 -19.88
C CYS A 678 -40.17 -14.65 -20.47
N PHE A 679 -38.90 -14.51 -20.00
CA PHE A 679 -37.76 -15.30 -20.50
C PHE A 679 -36.89 -15.73 -19.32
N ASN A 680 -36.13 -16.83 -19.51
CA ASN A 680 -35.22 -17.31 -18.49
C ASN A 680 -33.95 -16.43 -18.45
N GLU A 681 -33.44 -16.13 -17.26
CA GLU A 681 -32.22 -15.30 -17.09
C GLU A 681 -31.00 -15.88 -17.80
N ASN A 682 -30.93 -17.20 -18.01
CA ASN A 682 -29.83 -17.85 -18.73
C ASN A 682 -29.79 -17.48 -20.22
N ASP A 683 -30.86 -16.98 -20.80
CA ASP A 683 -30.85 -16.37 -22.12
C ASP A 683 -29.98 -15.11 -22.19
N VAL A 684 -29.68 -14.50 -21.05
CA VAL A 684 -28.78 -13.34 -20.90
C VAL A 684 -27.42 -13.80 -20.41
N ARG A 685 -26.43 -13.80 -21.30
CA ARG A 685 -25.06 -14.16 -20.92
C ARG A 685 -24.58 -13.27 -19.78
N CYS A 686 -23.82 -13.85 -18.88
CA CYS A 686 -23.16 -13.11 -17.80
C CYS A 686 -22.10 -12.16 -18.39
N MET A 687 -22.09 -10.89 -17.98
CA MET A 687 -21.26 -9.82 -18.54
C MET A 687 -20.48 -9.05 -17.46
N GLY A 688 -19.37 -8.43 -17.87
CA GLY A 688 -18.61 -7.53 -16.99
C GLY A 688 -19.30 -6.18 -16.78
N ARG A 689 -18.85 -5.41 -15.78
CA ARG A 689 -19.46 -4.12 -15.36
C ARG A 689 -19.60 -3.09 -16.48
N ASP A 690 -18.63 -3.00 -17.37
CA ASP A 690 -18.58 -1.98 -18.43
C ASP A 690 -19.38 -2.35 -19.70
N ALA A 691 -20.06 -3.49 -19.73
CA ALA A 691 -20.88 -3.91 -20.86
C ALA A 691 -22.22 -3.14 -20.88
N ALA A 692 -22.76 -2.87 -22.07
CA ALA A 692 -24.05 -2.20 -22.26
C ALA A 692 -25.26 -3.14 -22.05
N GLY A 693 -25.08 -4.44 -22.24
CA GLY A 693 -26.18 -5.42 -22.16
C GLY A 693 -26.61 -5.94 -23.51
N VAL A 694 -27.78 -6.57 -23.54
CA VAL A 694 -28.40 -7.17 -24.75
C VAL A 694 -29.88 -6.83 -24.77
N ARG A 695 -30.51 -6.92 -25.92
CA ARG A 695 -31.94 -6.66 -26.05
C ARG A 695 -32.76 -7.67 -25.25
N GLY A 696 -33.57 -7.22 -24.30
CA GLY A 696 -34.52 -8.02 -23.52
C GLY A 696 -35.87 -8.16 -24.22
N ILE A 697 -36.40 -7.06 -24.73
CA ILE A 697 -37.68 -6.97 -25.45
C ILE A 697 -37.52 -6.07 -26.69
N MET A 698 -38.28 -6.37 -27.77
CA MET A 698 -38.35 -5.52 -28.94
C MET A 698 -39.54 -4.55 -28.77
N LEU A 699 -39.21 -3.27 -28.61
CA LEU A 699 -40.16 -2.18 -28.46
C LEU A 699 -40.65 -1.69 -29.83
N THR A 700 -41.89 -1.22 -29.87
CA THR A 700 -42.44 -0.44 -31.00
C THR A 700 -42.06 1.03 -30.81
N ASP A 701 -42.12 1.83 -31.88
CA ASP A 701 -41.77 3.25 -31.81
C ASP A 701 -42.63 3.98 -30.76
N GLY A 702 -41.92 4.71 -29.86
CA GLY A 702 -42.51 5.42 -28.73
C GLY A 702 -42.86 4.56 -27.49
N ASP A 703 -42.71 3.23 -27.54
CA ASP A 703 -42.94 2.34 -26.41
C ASP A 703 -41.70 2.27 -25.49
N TYR A 704 -41.91 1.95 -24.22
CA TYR A 704 -40.84 1.78 -23.25
C TYR A 704 -41.20 0.77 -22.16
N VAL A 705 -40.19 0.21 -21.48
CA VAL A 705 -40.41 -0.71 -20.36
C VAL A 705 -40.86 0.08 -19.13
N VAL A 706 -41.94 -0.37 -18.49
CA VAL A 706 -42.49 0.25 -17.26
C VAL A 706 -42.27 -0.57 -16.01
N GLY A 707 -41.82 -1.80 -16.14
CA GLY A 707 -41.54 -2.69 -15.02
C GLY A 707 -40.85 -3.97 -15.43
N ALA A 708 -40.09 -4.50 -14.51
CA ALA A 708 -39.41 -5.77 -14.62
C ALA A 708 -39.41 -6.47 -13.25
N GLU A 709 -39.77 -7.75 -13.24
CA GLU A 709 -39.94 -8.53 -12.02
C GLU A 709 -39.49 -9.99 -12.24
N LYS A 710 -39.12 -10.64 -11.12
CA LYS A 710 -38.92 -12.09 -11.09
C LYS A 710 -40.27 -12.80 -11.18
N ALA A 711 -40.41 -13.74 -12.09
CA ALA A 711 -41.62 -14.54 -12.28
C ALA A 711 -41.59 -15.70 -11.27
N GLU A 712 -42.30 -15.55 -10.17
CA GLU A 712 -42.41 -16.59 -9.13
C GLU A 712 -43.65 -17.48 -9.35
N GLU A 713 -43.45 -18.77 -9.19
CA GLU A 713 -44.55 -19.75 -9.41
C GLU A 713 -45.67 -19.50 -8.40
N GLY A 714 -46.91 -19.60 -8.88
CA GLY A 714 -48.12 -19.39 -8.05
C GLY A 714 -48.52 -17.91 -7.86
N LYS A 715 -47.65 -16.95 -8.22
CA LYS A 715 -47.98 -15.51 -8.18
C LYS A 715 -48.60 -15.02 -9.50
N THR A 716 -49.10 -13.80 -9.46
CA THR A 716 -49.77 -13.13 -10.59
C THR A 716 -49.11 -11.81 -10.95
N LEU A 717 -49.05 -11.44 -12.21
CA LEU A 717 -48.62 -10.13 -12.66
C LEU A 717 -49.78 -9.14 -12.53
N LEU A 718 -49.69 -8.24 -11.59
CA LEU A 718 -50.55 -7.07 -11.48
C LEU A 718 -50.08 -6.02 -12.47
N THR A 719 -50.97 -5.55 -13.32
CA THR A 719 -50.74 -4.46 -14.25
C THR A 719 -51.74 -3.35 -14.01
N VAL A 720 -51.25 -2.12 -13.85
CA VAL A 720 -52.11 -0.93 -13.63
C VAL A 720 -51.81 0.11 -14.70
N THR A 721 -52.83 0.78 -15.18
CA THR A 721 -52.73 1.84 -16.21
C THR A 721 -52.82 3.24 -15.63
N GLN A 722 -52.39 4.21 -16.44
CA GLN A 722 -52.35 5.63 -16.06
C GLN A 722 -53.73 6.15 -15.56
N ASN A 723 -54.83 5.66 -16.12
CA ASN A 723 -56.19 6.11 -15.74
C ASN A 723 -56.82 5.22 -14.65
N GLY A 724 -55.97 4.53 -13.84
CA GLY A 724 -56.40 3.77 -12.66
C GLY A 724 -57.12 2.45 -12.92
N TYR A 725 -57.05 1.86 -14.14
CA TYR A 725 -57.52 0.54 -14.40
C TYR A 725 -56.45 -0.51 -14.13
N GLY A 726 -56.83 -1.64 -13.57
CA GLY A 726 -55.87 -2.68 -13.24
C GLY A 726 -56.44 -4.07 -13.28
N LYS A 727 -55.58 -5.07 -13.38
CA LYS A 727 -55.92 -6.48 -13.30
C LYS A 727 -54.72 -7.30 -12.85
N ARG A 728 -54.98 -8.48 -12.30
CA ARG A 728 -54.00 -9.53 -12.12
C ARG A 728 -54.08 -10.55 -13.25
N THR A 729 -52.95 -11.11 -13.72
CA THR A 729 -52.89 -12.15 -14.74
C THR A 729 -51.91 -13.21 -14.26
N ALA A 730 -52.30 -14.50 -14.38
CA ALA A 730 -51.45 -15.61 -14.03
C ALA A 730 -50.16 -15.58 -14.88
N LEU A 731 -48.99 -15.73 -14.25
CA LEU A 731 -47.68 -15.69 -14.92
C LEU A 731 -47.58 -16.76 -16.02
N THR A 732 -48.28 -17.88 -15.88
CA THR A 732 -48.32 -18.96 -16.87
C THR A 732 -48.94 -18.53 -18.20
N GLU A 733 -49.71 -17.43 -18.26
CA GLU A 733 -50.27 -16.85 -19.50
C GLU A 733 -49.19 -16.20 -20.40
N TYR A 734 -47.99 -15.89 -19.83
CA TYR A 734 -46.86 -15.29 -20.56
C TYR A 734 -45.85 -16.33 -21.04
N LEU A 735 -46.08 -17.61 -20.73
CA LEU A 735 -45.28 -18.73 -21.23
C LEU A 735 -45.79 -19.20 -22.57
N ARG A 736 -44.93 -19.73 -23.44
CA ARG A 736 -45.31 -20.40 -24.68
C ARG A 736 -45.62 -21.86 -24.42
N THR A 737 -46.57 -22.40 -25.16
CA THR A 737 -46.83 -23.83 -25.16
C THR A 737 -45.91 -24.51 -26.17
N GLY A 738 -44.97 -25.33 -25.67
CA GLY A 738 -44.09 -26.13 -26.53
C GLY A 738 -44.80 -27.26 -27.27
N PRO A 739 -44.10 -27.98 -28.18
CA PRO A 739 -44.66 -29.05 -29.01
C PRO A 739 -45.26 -30.18 -28.17
N ASN A 740 -44.81 -30.40 -26.95
CA ASN A 740 -45.27 -31.47 -26.06
C ASN A 740 -46.38 -31.01 -25.08
N GLY A 741 -46.92 -29.79 -25.23
CA GLY A 741 -47.91 -29.24 -24.33
C GLY A 741 -47.34 -28.59 -23.06
N GLU A 742 -46.01 -28.62 -22.85
CA GLU A 742 -45.34 -27.98 -21.71
C GLU A 742 -45.30 -26.47 -21.90
N LYS A 743 -45.47 -25.74 -20.80
CA LYS A 743 -45.33 -24.28 -20.79
C LYS A 743 -43.87 -23.91 -20.54
N GLN A 744 -43.28 -23.19 -21.49
CA GLN A 744 -41.87 -22.74 -21.42
C GLN A 744 -41.75 -21.22 -21.55
N ALA A 745 -40.76 -20.63 -20.92
CA ALA A 745 -40.39 -19.22 -21.07
C ALA A 745 -40.14 -18.89 -22.56
N GLN A 746 -40.34 -17.65 -22.94
CA GLN A 746 -40.08 -17.16 -24.29
C GLN A 746 -38.57 -16.88 -24.42
N SER A 747 -38.05 -16.94 -25.66
CA SER A 747 -36.70 -16.42 -25.90
C SER A 747 -36.69 -14.89 -25.79
N ARG A 748 -35.67 -14.34 -25.16
CA ARG A 748 -35.51 -12.88 -25.03
C ARG A 748 -35.43 -12.16 -26.39
N GLY A 749 -35.68 -10.86 -26.36
CA GLY A 749 -35.51 -9.98 -27.52
C GLY A 749 -36.62 -10.03 -28.54
N GLY A 750 -37.67 -10.82 -28.27
CA GLY A 750 -38.94 -10.83 -29.06
C GLY A 750 -39.87 -9.66 -28.69
N LYS A 751 -40.96 -9.50 -29.45
CA LYS A 751 -42.00 -8.47 -29.17
C LYS A 751 -42.81 -8.77 -27.89
N GLY A 752 -42.74 -10.00 -27.37
CA GLY A 752 -43.58 -10.47 -26.29
C GLY A 752 -45.03 -10.76 -26.69
N LEU A 753 -45.87 -10.93 -25.67
CA LEU A 753 -47.29 -11.19 -25.78
C LEU A 753 -48.08 -9.96 -25.33
N LYS A 754 -49.30 -9.80 -25.87
CA LYS A 754 -50.17 -8.72 -25.41
C LYS A 754 -50.54 -8.94 -23.95
N ASN A 755 -50.16 -8.02 -23.09
CA ASN A 755 -50.42 -8.03 -21.66
C ASN A 755 -51.69 -7.28 -21.29
N TYR A 756 -51.96 -6.16 -21.95
CA TYR A 756 -53.10 -5.29 -21.64
C TYR A 756 -53.76 -4.76 -22.90
N ASN A 757 -55.10 -4.66 -22.90
CA ASN A 757 -55.83 -4.04 -23.98
C ASN A 757 -55.93 -2.54 -23.72
N ILE A 758 -55.05 -1.75 -24.28
CA ILE A 758 -55.00 -0.29 -24.13
C ILE A 758 -56.06 0.38 -24.99
N THR A 759 -56.77 1.31 -24.38
CA THR A 759 -57.78 2.13 -25.06
C THR A 759 -57.63 3.57 -24.54
N PRO A 760 -58.23 4.59 -25.21
CA PRO A 760 -58.22 5.97 -24.68
C PRO A 760 -58.81 6.10 -23.26
N LYS A 761 -59.67 5.15 -22.87
CA LYS A 761 -60.31 5.10 -21.55
C LYS A 761 -59.33 4.62 -20.47
N THR A 762 -58.49 3.70 -20.77
CA THR A 762 -57.56 3.11 -19.81
C THR A 762 -56.25 3.87 -19.70
N GLY A 763 -55.84 4.54 -20.77
CA GLY A 763 -54.47 5.05 -20.89
C GLY A 763 -53.41 3.97 -21.02
N ASN A 764 -52.11 4.35 -21.08
CA ASN A 764 -50.97 3.39 -21.16
C ASN A 764 -50.77 2.68 -19.81
N VAL A 765 -50.03 1.57 -19.83
CA VAL A 765 -49.61 0.93 -18.59
C VAL A 765 -48.66 1.86 -17.80
N ALA A 766 -48.98 2.11 -16.53
CA ALA A 766 -48.19 2.90 -15.61
C ALA A 766 -47.12 2.07 -14.87
N GLY A 767 -47.47 0.80 -14.57
CA GLY A 767 -46.54 -0.09 -13.89
C GLY A 767 -47.04 -1.52 -13.79
N CYS A 768 -46.13 -2.42 -13.42
CA CYS A 768 -46.47 -3.81 -13.12
C CYS A 768 -45.67 -4.31 -11.92
N ARG A 769 -46.25 -5.26 -11.16
CA ARG A 769 -45.63 -5.95 -10.01
C ARG A 769 -46.09 -7.41 -9.98
N VAL A 770 -45.21 -8.31 -9.63
CA VAL A 770 -45.57 -9.70 -9.30
C VAL A 770 -46.07 -9.73 -7.86
N VAL A 771 -47.31 -10.17 -7.67
CA VAL A 771 -47.98 -10.14 -6.36
C VAL A 771 -48.60 -11.52 -6.01
N SER A 772 -48.62 -11.83 -4.71
CA SER A 772 -49.38 -12.93 -4.12
C SER A 772 -50.76 -12.45 -3.69
N GLU A 773 -51.62 -13.37 -3.28
CA GLU A 773 -52.98 -13.02 -2.75
C GLU A 773 -52.88 -12.36 -1.36
N SER A 774 -51.81 -12.63 -0.61
CA SER A 774 -51.60 -12.05 0.73
C SER A 774 -51.02 -10.64 0.70
N ASP A 775 -50.45 -10.21 -0.41
CA ASP A 775 -49.81 -8.91 -0.54
C ASP A 775 -50.83 -7.77 -0.54
N ASP A 776 -50.38 -6.62 -0.06
CA ASP A 776 -51.06 -5.34 -0.29
C ASP A 776 -50.35 -4.57 -1.39
N VAL A 777 -51.10 -3.73 -2.08
CA VAL A 777 -50.56 -2.90 -3.17
C VAL A 777 -50.84 -1.43 -2.87
N MET A 778 -49.82 -0.60 -3.06
CA MET A 778 -49.92 0.84 -2.98
C MET A 778 -49.92 1.44 -4.38
N LEU A 779 -50.94 2.19 -4.72
CA LEU A 779 -51.06 2.96 -5.95
C LEU A 779 -50.91 4.46 -5.61
N ILE A 780 -50.13 5.12 -6.44
CA ILE A 780 -49.74 6.51 -6.22
C ILE A 780 -50.08 7.32 -7.48
N GLU A 781 -50.80 8.39 -7.28
CA GLU A 781 -51.19 9.37 -8.27
C GLU A 781 -50.26 10.57 -8.28
N ASN A 782 -50.07 11.25 -9.41
CA ASN A 782 -49.21 12.43 -9.52
C ASN A 782 -49.71 13.62 -8.70
N GLY A 783 -50.96 13.65 -8.31
CA GLY A 783 -51.52 14.64 -7.36
C GLY A 783 -51.26 14.31 -5.88
N GLY A 784 -50.43 13.29 -5.56
CA GLY A 784 -50.03 12.90 -4.20
C GLY A 784 -51.05 12.03 -3.45
N VAL A 785 -52.14 11.60 -4.09
CA VAL A 785 -53.09 10.67 -3.48
C VAL A 785 -52.53 9.24 -3.53
N ILE A 786 -52.54 8.60 -2.38
CA ILE A 786 -52.05 7.24 -2.19
C ILE A 786 -53.19 6.35 -1.69
N ILE A 787 -53.42 5.22 -2.37
CA ILE A 787 -54.33 4.22 -1.85
C ILE A 787 -53.58 2.89 -1.62
N ARG A 788 -53.96 2.18 -0.57
CA ARG A 788 -53.50 0.84 -0.26
C ARG A 788 -54.66 -0.11 -0.34
N ILE A 789 -54.53 -1.13 -1.16
CA ILE A 789 -55.58 -2.14 -1.37
C ILE A 789 -54.95 -3.54 -1.32
N PRO A 790 -55.69 -4.55 -0.79
CA PRO A 790 -55.26 -5.94 -0.86
C PRO A 790 -55.21 -6.41 -2.31
N ALA A 791 -54.12 -7.11 -2.71
CA ALA A 791 -54.00 -7.68 -4.04
C ALA A 791 -55.16 -8.65 -4.33
N SER A 792 -55.64 -9.37 -3.32
CA SER A 792 -56.80 -10.27 -3.41
C SER A 792 -58.11 -9.56 -3.84
N SER A 793 -58.22 -8.26 -3.63
CA SER A 793 -59.38 -7.47 -4.06
C SER A 793 -59.44 -7.22 -5.57
N ILE A 794 -58.34 -7.46 -6.27
CA ILE A 794 -58.21 -7.31 -7.72
C ILE A 794 -58.36 -8.67 -8.37
N ASN A 795 -59.39 -8.85 -9.21
CA ASN A 795 -59.64 -10.13 -9.83
C ASN A 795 -58.56 -10.55 -10.85
N VAL A 796 -58.35 -11.86 -11.01
CA VAL A 796 -57.46 -12.44 -11.99
C VAL A 796 -58.18 -12.55 -13.34
N TYR A 797 -57.56 -12.00 -14.37
CA TYR A 797 -58.10 -11.99 -15.73
C TYR A 797 -57.04 -12.52 -16.72
N LYS A 798 -57.53 -12.87 -17.95
CA LYS A 798 -56.64 -13.18 -19.06
C LYS A 798 -55.86 -11.95 -19.51
N ARG A 799 -54.73 -12.17 -20.19
CA ARG A 799 -53.76 -11.11 -20.56
C ARG A 799 -54.27 -10.05 -21.52
N ASP A 800 -55.26 -10.31 -22.36
CA ASP A 800 -55.73 -9.43 -23.43
C ASP A 800 -56.97 -8.59 -23.10
N VAL A 801 -57.34 -8.45 -21.81
CA VAL A 801 -58.50 -7.68 -21.33
C VAL A 801 -58.11 -6.34 -20.70
N GLN A 802 -59.10 -5.45 -20.54
CA GLN A 802 -58.89 -4.09 -19.97
C GLN A 802 -58.81 -4.03 -18.43
N GLY A 803 -59.22 -5.09 -17.71
CA GLY A 803 -59.27 -5.04 -16.23
C GLY A 803 -60.47 -4.21 -15.69
N VAL A 804 -60.33 -3.83 -14.41
CA VAL A 804 -61.34 -3.07 -13.65
C VAL A 804 -60.72 -1.79 -13.07
N ILE A 805 -61.59 -0.83 -12.61
CA ILE A 805 -61.09 0.35 -11.90
C ILE A 805 -60.56 -0.09 -10.56
N VAL A 806 -59.30 0.12 -10.30
CA VAL A 806 -58.57 -0.17 -9.04
C VAL A 806 -58.36 1.13 -8.25
N MET A 807 -58.26 2.26 -8.93
CA MET A 807 -58.14 3.58 -8.33
C MET A 807 -58.99 4.57 -9.15
N ARG A 808 -59.85 5.35 -8.51
CA ARG A 808 -60.52 6.48 -9.16
C ARG A 808 -59.58 7.68 -9.13
N ILE A 809 -59.35 8.29 -10.25
CA ILE A 809 -58.43 9.37 -10.48
C ILE A 809 -59.20 10.63 -10.84
N ASP A 810 -58.80 11.74 -10.29
CA ASP A 810 -59.39 13.05 -10.59
C ASP A 810 -58.95 13.56 -11.98
N ASP A 811 -59.75 14.39 -12.62
CA ASP A 811 -59.50 14.90 -13.98
C ASP A 811 -58.12 15.60 -14.05
N GLY A 812 -57.30 15.11 -14.95
CA GLY A 812 -55.96 15.64 -15.19
C GLY A 812 -54.83 14.93 -14.47
N ASN A 813 -55.13 13.99 -13.54
CA ASN A 813 -54.14 13.20 -12.82
C ASN A 813 -53.93 11.83 -13.44
N GLN A 814 -52.85 11.14 -13.06
CA GLN A 814 -52.50 9.80 -13.56
C GLN A 814 -51.80 8.97 -12.47
N VAL A 815 -51.96 7.65 -12.50
CA VAL A 815 -51.16 6.76 -11.69
C VAL A 815 -49.71 6.84 -12.19
N VAL A 816 -48.77 7.09 -11.29
CA VAL A 816 -47.35 7.26 -11.61
C VAL A 816 -46.49 6.17 -11.00
N SER A 817 -46.94 5.49 -9.93
CA SER A 817 -46.20 4.42 -9.29
C SER A 817 -47.15 3.34 -8.72
N LEU A 818 -46.58 2.12 -8.69
CA LEU A 818 -47.21 0.93 -8.13
C LEU A 818 -46.16 0.18 -7.30
N GLU A 819 -46.46 -0.03 -6.02
CA GLU A 819 -45.55 -0.75 -5.12
C GLU A 819 -46.23 -1.91 -4.39
N ARG A 820 -45.51 -3.00 -4.20
CA ARG A 820 -45.93 -4.16 -3.40
C ARG A 820 -45.53 -3.96 -1.96
N VAL A 821 -46.41 -4.25 -1.03
CA VAL A 821 -46.15 -4.28 0.40
C VAL A 821 -46.41 -5.68 0.91
N GLU A 822 -45.35 -6.38 1.30
CA GLU A 822 -45.50 -7.70 1.91
C GLU A 822 -46.15 -7.59 3.30
N LYS A 823 -47.14 -8.45 3.58
CA LYS A 823 -47.62 -8.61 4.94
C LYS A 823 -46.62 -9.46 5.71
N MET A 824 -46.10 -8.94 6.82
CA MET A 824 -45.38 -9.77 7.79
C MET A 824 -46.35 -10.80 8.37
N ASP A 825 -46.04 -12.08 8.22
CA ASP A 825 -46.77 -13.18 8.88
C ASP A 825 -46.60 -13.06 10.39
N GLU A 826 -47.73 -13.04 11.15
CA GLU A 826 -47.77 -12.96 12.60
C GLU A 826 -47.43 -14.31 13.31
N GLU A 827 -46.64 -15.18 12.71
CA GLU A 827 -46.30 -16.50 13.25
C GLU A 827 -44.81 -16.70 13.54
N GLU A 828 -44.23 -15.93 14.46
CA GLU A 828 -42.98 -16.38 15.16
C GLU A 828 -42.76 -15.64 16.51
N THR A 829 -43.81 -15.28 17.26
CA THR A 829 -43.63 -14.86 18.66
C THR A 829 -44.72 -15.46 19.51
N GLY A 830 -44.85 -16.76 19.51
CA GLY A 830 -45.63 -17.55 20.46
C GLY A 830 -44.71 -18.49 21.23
N GLU A 831 -44.71 -18.27 22.56
CA GLU A 831 -44.16 -19.13 23.59
C GLU A 831 -42.67 -18.95 23.95
N GLN A 832 -42.43 -18.07 24.94
CA GLN A 832 -42.01 -18.57 26.26
C GLN A 832 -42.22 -17.44 27.30
N ALA A 833 -43.15 -17.71 28.25
CA ALA A 833 -43.40 -16.94 29.45
C ALA A 833 -42.28 -17.08 30.47
#